data_d27e3a11284078018566430d3659fde9
#
_entry.id   d27e3a11284078018566430d3659fde9
#
_cell.length_a   1.000
_cell.length_b   1.000
_cell.length_c   1.000
_cell.angle_alpha   90.00
_cell.angle_beta   90.00
_cell.angle_gamma   90.00
#
_symmetry.space_group_name_H-M   'P 1'
#
loop_
_entity.id
_entity.type
_entity.pdbx_description
1 polymer ?
#
loop_
_entity_poly.entity_id
_entity_poly.type
_entity_poly.pdbx_seq_one_letter_code
_entity_poly.pdbx_strand_id
1 'polypeptide(L)'
;EANTSSSILGNLKNGEKVTVLGKANGWAKISYQGKEGYVSLEFVKLEEGKQEEKPAEEIKNGVQEVGTINATSLRVRSEANTSSSVLGNLKNGEKVTVLGKANGWAKISYQGKEGYVSLEFVKLEEGKQEEKPAEEITNGTQEIGTINATSLRVRGEANTNSSVLGNLKNGEKVTILGKANGWAKISYQGKEGYVSLEFITIGKDSIDPTSPISPEQVTEERAVVNASLLNVRKDPSTGAAAVGHLKNGETVTIIGKENGWAKIRFNGGEGYVSLQFLKVKQGSSSYEIVTSSQKVQKPNETEATQIMQNMKEDAYIKSDGKVVNMKQGFVRANGVINIYDITTGKKLTYVKGGADLKFVKAVGDRIHVQIDGMTGYVNINDVTLHPTMTGEKTSYYATKNGKLYHYVYNPENGKYATYQIGNAPKHLKEGERYEAFDKKQIGGQDSYQYFEYMPLRSTSTYTGDEIDNFLRKSNANSPLIGLGKYFVSAAEKYKMNAGYLVSHAILESGWGTSRIAQDKKNLFGFRAVDSDPYNGATGFKTWEEGIDFCAAYIDKHYLNPSGNTYNGGNLGDKAEGMNVMYASDENWGQQIASLMYRIDAMNGSKDLNKYRLGTLTTGSPIFKNLAEGQTGTTSRNIMVAIKRTINTPQGSYYEIVSDNKEYNSVYVKAGSVNLVNSY
;
A
#
# COMPACT_ATOMS: atom_id res chain seq x y z
N GLU A 1 -22.50 16.16 24.06
CA GLU A 1 -21.41 15.22 24.31
C GLU A 1 -21.40 14.73 25.76
N ALA A 2 -20.82 13.57 26.05
CA ALA A 2 -20.75 12.94 27.36
C ALA A 2 -19.58 13.49 28.21
N ASN A 3 -19.61 14.77 28.55
CA ASN A 3 -18.64 15.44 29.44
C ASN A 3 -19.24 16.68 30.10
N THR A 4 -18.63 17.12 31.19
CA THR A 4 -19.10 18.25 32.01
C THR A 4 -18.89 19.63 31.37
N SER A 5 -18.14 19.75 30.31
CA SER A 5 -17.82 20.99 29.60
C SER A 5 -18.69 21.20 28.35
N SER A 6 -19.55 20.24 27.99
CA SER A 6 -20.41 20.35 26.82
C SER A 6 -21.59 21.30 27.05
N SER A 7 -22.17 21.84 25.96
CA SER A 7 -23.31 22.72 26.02
C SER A 7 -24.54 22.07 26.68
N ILE A 8 -25.21 22.77 27.56
CA ILE A 8 -26.42 22.30 28.24
C ILE A 8 -27.59 22.40 27.28
N LEU A 9 -28.26 21.27 27.02
CA LEU A 9 -29.46 21.20 26.17
C LEU A 9 -30.74 21.49 26.94
N GLY A 10 -30.75 21.35 28.28
CA GLY A 10 -31.87 21.57 29.16
C GLY A 10 -31.62 20.96 30.53
N ASN A 11 -32.57 21.13 31.45
CA ASN A 11 -32.52 20.62 32.82
C ASN A 11 -33.65 19.64 33.05
N LEU A 12 -33.33 18.49 33.65
CA LEU A 12 -34.31 17.52 34.12
C LEU A 12 -34.61 17.76 35.60
N LYS A 13 -35.88 17.63 35.96
CA LYS A 13 -36.32 17.80 37.35
C LYS A 13 -36.26 16.47 38.12
N ASN A 14 -36.17 16.55 39.44
CA ASN A 14 -36.22 15.34 40.27
C ASN A 14 -37.52 14.56 40.03
N GLY A 15 -37.41 13.27 39.76
CA GLY A 15 -38.54 12.39 39.42
C GLY A 15 -38.99 12.42 37.96
N GLU A 16 -38.37 13.22 37.09
CA GLU A 16 -38.68 13.23 35.66
C GLU A 16 -38.15 11.93 34.99
N LYS A 17 -39.05 11.29 34.23
CA LYS A 17 -38.70 10.00 33.54
C LYS A 17 -38.14 10.28 32.16
N VAL A 18 -37.02 9.68 31.86
CA VAL A 18 -36.35 9.73 30.57
C VAL A 18 -36.03 8.34 30.05
N THR A 19 -36.08 8.17 28.73
CA THR A 19 -35.67 6.92 28.10
C THR A 19 -34.14 6.91 27.93
N VAL A 20 -33.46 5.92 28.55
CA VAL A 20 -32.04 5.71 28.42
C VAL A 20 -31.78 4.86 27.18
N LEU A 21 -31.08 5.45 26.17
CA LEU A 21 -30.76 4.84 24.90
C LEU A 21 -29.42 4.05 24.92
N GLY A 22 -28.56 4.33 25.90
CA GLY A 22 -27.27 3.68 26.08
C GLY A 22 -26.50 4.19 27.28
N LYS A 23 -25.46 3.48 27.72
CA LYS A 23 -24.64 3.82 28.89
C LYS A 23 -23.17 3.61 28.56
N ALA A 24 -22.31 4.58 28.88
CA ALA A 24 -20.87 4.48 28.76
C ALA A 24 -20.17 5.47 29.71
N ASN A 25 -19.06 5.06 30.30
CA ASN A 25 -18.14 5.95 31.04
C ASN A 25 -18.81 6.85 32.09
N GLY A 26 -19.79 6.34 32.85
CA GLY A 26 -20.49 7.11 33.87
C GLY A 26 -21.60 8.04 33.34
N TRP A 27 -21.92 7.99 32.04
CA TRP A 27 -22.95 8.77 31.39
C TRP A 27 -24.06 7.91 30.81
N ALA A 28 -25.31 8.39 30.88
CA ALA A 28 -26.45 7.86 30.16
C ALA A 28 -26.80 8.74 28.98
N LYS A 29 -26.87 8.12 27.78
CA LYS A 29 -27.42 8.74 26.57
C LYS A 29 -28.94 8.66 26.66
N ILE A 30 -29.63 9.78 26.56
CA ILE A 30 -31.08 9.86 26.69
C ILE A 30 -31.70 10.56 25.48
N SER A 31 -33.00 10.31 25.24
CA SER A 31 -33.83 11.15 24.36
C SER A 31 -34.48 12.23 25.19
N TYR A 32 -34.24 13.51 24.84
CA TYR A 32 -34.78 14.67 25.50
C TYR A 32 -35.38 15.65 24.48
N GLN A 33 -36.70 15.88 24.54
CA GLN A 33 -37.41 16.76 23.62
C GLN A 33 -37.10 16.52 22.13
N GLY A 34 -37.00 15.23 21.72
CA GLY A 34 -36.71 14.84 20.35
C GLY A 34 -35.25 14.98 19.92
N LYS A 35 -34.34 15.30 20.84
CA LYS A 35 -32.88 15.36 20.62
C LYS A 35 -32.15 14.35 21.51
N GLU A 36 -31.03 13.91 21.10
CA GLU A 36 -30.15 13.07 21.91
C GLU A 36 -29.28 13.95 22.82
N GLY A 37 -29.25 13.59 24.11
CA GLY A 37 -28.47 14.27 25.14
C GLY A 37 -27.79 13.28 26.08
N TYR A 38 -26.92 13.75 26.96
CA TYR A 38 -26.22 12.94 27.94
C TYR A 38 -26.46 13.48 29.35
N VAL A 39 -26.71 12.58 30.31
CA VAL A 39 -26.84 12.88 31.74
C VAL A 39 -25.90 11.98 32.53
N SER A 40 -25.35 12.47 33.65
CA SER A 40 -24.54 11.67 34.54
C SER A 40 -25.36 10.54 35.17
N LEU A 41 -24.86 9.31 35.13
CA LEU A 41 -25.52 8.11 35.66
C LEU A 41 -25.71 8.18 37.18
N GLU A 42 -24.91 8.97 37.91
CA GLU A 42 -25.02 9.13 39.36
C GLU A 42 -26.37 9.80 39.79
N PHE A 43 -26.98 10.57 38.87
CA PHE A 43 -28.27 11.23 39.10
C PHE A 43 -29.47 10.52 38.45
N VAL A 44 -29.25 9.33 37.87
CA VAL A 44 -30.30 8.57 37.18
C VAL A 44 -30.59 7.28 37.92
N LYS A 45 -31.75 7.21 38.59
CA LYS A 45 -32.25 5.96 39.12
C LYS A 45 -32.87 5.14 37.98
N LEU A 46 -32.25 4.04 37.63
CA LEU A 46 -32.74 3.14 36.61
C LEU A 46 -33.91 2.33 37.15
N GLU A 47 -35.10 2.48 36.56
CA GLU A 47 -36.21 1.56 36.74
C GLU A 47 -36.03 0.48 35.66
N GLU A 48 -36.03 -0.81 36.04
CA GLU A 48 -36.06 -1.91 35.07
C GLU A 48 -37.40 -1.85 34.34
N GLY A 49 -37.39 -1.30 33.12
CA GLY A 49 -38.55 -1.30 32.26
C GLY A 49 -38.93 -2.74 31.92
N LYS A 50 -40.17 -3.13 32.15
CA LYS A 50 -40.75 -4.31 31.51
C LYS A 50 -40.64 -4.12 30.02
N GLN A 51 -39.72 -4.81 29.38
CA GLN A 51 -39.76 -5.04 27.92
C GLN A 51 -41.07 -5.80 27.66
N GLU A 52 -41.91 -5.29 26.78
CA GLU A 52 -42.97 -6.07 26.16
C GLU A 52 -42.26 -7.21 25.40
N GLU A 53 -42.43 -8.44 25.90
CA GLU A 53 -41.89 -9.64 25.32
C GLU A 53 -42.55 -9.86 23.96
N LYS A 54 -41.75 -9.71 22.89
CA LYS A 54 -42.03 -10.33 21.62
C LYS A 54 -42.09 -11.87 21.88
N PRO A 55 -43.05 -12.62 21.32
CA PRO A 55 -43.15 -14.05 21.55
C PRO A 55 -41.80 -14.73 21.36
N ALA A 56 -41.38 -15.55 22.32
CA ALA A 56 -40.11 -16.23 22.29
C ALA A 56 -40.02 -17.13 21.07
N GLU A 57 -39.14 -16.82 20.12
CA GLU A 57 -38.74 -17.78 19.11
C GLU A 57 -38.08 -18.96 19.81
N GLU A 58 -38.59 -20.16 19.55
CA GLU A 58 -38.10 -21.43 20.12
C GLU A 58 -36.63 -21.59 19.78
N ILE A 59 -35.74 -21.67 20.81
CA ILE A 59 -34.32 -21.93 20.60
C ILE A 59 -34.15 -23.36 20.11
N LYS A 60 -33.93 -23.53 18.80
CA LYS A 60 -33.69 -24.84 18.18
C LYS A 60 -32.34 -25.38 18.62
N ASN A 61 -32.29 -26.73 18.81
CA ASN A 61 -31.05 -27.40 19.09
C ASN A 61 -30.09 -27.27 17.91
N GLY A 62 -28.87 -26.79 18.18
CA GLY A 62 -27.77 -26.67 17.22
C GLY A 62 -26.66 -27.69 17.55
N VAL A 63 -25.45 -27.41 17.09
CA VAL A 63 -24.25 -28.17 17.43
C VAL A 63 -24.01 -28.01 18.93
N GLN A 64 -23.85 -29.16 19.64
CA GLN A 64 -23.59 -29.15 21.08
C GLN A 64 -22.19 -28.59 21.38
N GLU A 65 -22.12 -27.60 22.25
CA GLU A 65 -20.88 -26.96 22.69
C GLU A 65 -20.72 -27.11 24.21
N VAL A 66 -19.49 -27.15 24.70
CA VAL A 66 -19.23 -27.10 26.14
C VAL A 66 -19.02 -25.66 26.55
N GLY A 67 -19.79 -25.16 27.51
CA GLY A 67 -19.63 -23.85 28.09
C GLY A 67 -19.21 -23.93 29.56
N THR A 68 -18.35 -23.03 30.01
CA THR A 68 -17.95 -22.87 31.41
C THR A 68 -18.63 -21.63 31.98
N ILE A 69 -19.30 -21.78 33.15
CA ILE A 69 -20.00 -20.68 33.80
C ILE A 69 -19.01 -19.66 34.37
N ASN A 70 -19.22 -18.39 34.05
CA ASN A 70 -18.42 -17.25 34.52
C ASN A 70 -19.28 -16.28 35.37
N ALA A 71 -19.96 -16.82 36.40
CA ALA A 71 -20.72 -16.06 37.37
C ALA A 71 -20.70 -16.79 38.73
N THR A 72 -20.66 -16.06 39.82
CA THR A 72 -20.67 -16.62 41.16
C THR A 72 -21.87 -17.56 41.39
N SER A 73 -23.04 -17.22 40.83
CA SER A 73 -24.25 -18.03 40.81
C SER A 73 -25.11 -17.63 39.62
N LEU A 74 -25.36 -18.55 38.69
CA LEU A 74 -26.17 -18.36 37.49
C LEU A 74 -27.43 -19.20 37.58
N ARG A 75 -28.60 -18.56 37.50
CA ARG A 75 -29.90 -19.25 37.56
C ARG A 75 -30.16 -20.00 36.25
N VAL A 76 -30.54 -21.26 36.37
CA VAL A 76 -31.09 -22.07 35.27
C VAL A 76 -32.60 -21.90 35.27
N ARG A 77 -33.19 -21.54 34.15
CA ARG A 77 -34.61 -21.21 34.03
C ARG A 77 -35.34 -22.19 33.11
N SER A 78 -36.66 -22.27 33.25
CA SER A 78 -37.51 -23.14 32.42
C SER A 78 -37.69 -22.60 31.00
N GLU A 79 -37.51 -21.31 30.76
CA GLU A 79 -37.63 -20.66 29.47
C GLU A 79 -36.56 -19.55 29.31
N ALA A 80 -36.33 -19.09 28.08
CA ALA A 80 -35.33 -18.07 27.74
C ALA A 80 -35.78 -16.63 28.08
N ASN A 81 -36.19 -16.42 29.34
CA ASN A 81 -36.59 -15.11 29.88
C ASN A 81 -36.34 -15.04 31.38
N THR A 82 -36.31 -13.80 31.94
CA THR A 82 -36.00 -13.53 33.35
C THR A 82 -37.19 -13.75 34.31
N SER A 83 -38.39 -13.88 33.78
CA SER A 83 -39.63 -14.10 34.55
C SER A 83 -40.02 -15.55 34.70
N SER A 84 -39.41 -16.47 33.93
CA SER A 84 -39.69 -17.88 34.01
C SER A 84 -39.18 -18.55 35.28
N SER A 85 -39.74 -19.72 35.65
CA SER A 85 -39.37 -20.44 36.87
C SER A 85 -37.90 -20.85 36.90
N VAL A 86 -37.31 -20.76 38.07
CA VAL A 86 -35.92 -21.16 38.31
C VAL A 86 -35.85 -22.66 38.57
N LEU A 87 -35.13 -23.40 37.74
CA LEU A 87 -34.93 -24.85 37.85
C LEU A 87 -33.77 -25.19 38.79
N GLY A 88 -32.84 -24.28 39.00
CA GLY A 88 -31.66 -24.43 39.83
C GLY A 88 -30.62 -23.34 39.58
N ASN A 89 -29.43 -23.51 40.16
CA ASN A 89 -28.31 -22.57 40.00
C ASN A 89 -27.04 -23.35 39.62
N LEU A 90 -26.22 -22.69 38.79
CA LEU A 90 -24.89 -23.12 38.43
C LEU A 90 -23.84 -22.18 39.06
N LYS A 91 -22.69 -22.72 39.46
CA LYS A 91 -21.60 -21.96 40.07
C LYS A 91 -20.49 -21.65 39.09
N ASN A 92 -19.65 -20.68 39.44
CA ASN A 92 -18.48 -20.32 38.65
C ASN A 92 -17.58 -21.55 38.42
N GLY A 93 -17.16 -21.76 37.17
CA GLY A 93 -16.34 -22.89 36.76
C GLY A 93 -17.11 -24.18 36.42
N GLU A 94 -18.42 -24.25 36.67
CA GLU A 94 -19.20 -25.44 36.26
C GLU A 94 -19.31 -25.49 34.73
N LYS A 95 -19.17 -26.71 34.18
CA LYS A 95 -19.31 -26.96 32.74
C LYS A 95 -20.73 -27.38 32.40
N VAL A 96 -21.26 -26.85 31.35
CA VAL A 96 -22.60 -27.12 30.82
C VAL A 96 -22.53 -27.49 29.35
N THR A 97 -23.39 -28.40 28.90
CA THR A 97 -23.57 -28.64 27.47
C THR A 97 -24.61 -27.65 26.93
N VAL A 98 -24.18 -26.77 26.03
CA VAL A 98 -25.05 -25.82 25.35
C VAL A 98 -25.63 -26.51 24.13
N LEU A 99 -26.96 -26.59 24.08
CA LEU A 99 -27.74 -27.24 23.02
C LEU A 99 -28.16 -26.29 21.90
N GLY A 100 -28.19 -24.99 22.19
CA GLY A 100 -28.57 -23.97 21.24
C GLY A 100 -28.47 -22.57 21.85
N LYS A 101 -28.45 -21.54 21.01
CA LYS A 101 -28.28 -20.13 21.43
C LYS A 101 -29.18 -19.22 20.60
N ALA A 102 -29.92 -18.33 21.24
CA ALA A 102 -30.62 -17.22 20.57
C ALA A 102 -30.95 -16.11 21.57
N ASN A 103 -31.07 -14.87 21.10
CA ASN A 103 -31.57 -13.72 21.84
C ASN A 103 -30.91 -13.49 23.23
N GLY A 104 -29.57 -13.75 23.34
CA GLY A 104 -28.83 -13.57 24.58
C GLY A 104 -28.99 -14.71 25.59
N TRP A 105 -29.67 -15.81 25.23
CA TRP A 105 -29.87 -17.01 26.04
C TRP A 105 -29.17 -18.23 25.44
N ALA A 106 -28.66 -19.09 26.32
CA ALA A 106 -28.17 -20.42 25.98
C ALA A 106 -29.15 -21.46 26.51
N LYS A 107 -29.61 -22.37 25.63
CA LYS A 107 -30.33 -23.58 25.97
C LYS A 107 -29.28 -24.61 26.37
N ILE A 108 -29.40 -25.19 27.55
CA ILE A 108 -28.44 -26.12 28.12
C ILE A 108 -29.10 -27.42 28.56
N SER A 109 -28.31 -28.50 28.66
CA SER A 109 -28.71 -29.71 29.38
C SER A 109 -28.43 -29.53 30.87
N TYR A 110 -29.49 -29.57 31.70
CA TYR A 110 -29.42 -29.42 33.14
C TYR A 110 -30.16 -30.55 33.83
N GLN A 111 -29.42 -31.40 34.54
CA GLN A 111 -29.98 -32.58 35.27
C GLN A 111 -30.89 -33.48 34.40
N GLY A 112 -30.49 -33.67 33.11
CA GLY A 112 -31.25 -34.52 32.18
C GLY A 112 -32.48 -33.84 31.56
N LYS A 113 -32.73 -32.56 31.85
CA LYS A 113 -33.81 -31.75 31.26
C LYS A 113 -33.21 -30.51 30.55
N GLU A 114 -34.00 -29.89 29.66
CA GLU A 114 -33.63 -28.63 29.02
C GLU A 114 -33.82 -27.48 30.04
N GLY A 115 -32.87 -26.57 30.06
CA GLY A 115 -32.92 -25.33 30.83
C GLY A 115 -32.28 -24.18 30.08
N TYR A 116 -32.51 -22.97 30.55
CA TYR A 116 -32.02 -21.75 29.90
C TYR A 116 -31.21 -20.89 30.85
N VAL A 117 -30.06 -20.42 30.39
CA VAL A 117 -29.16 -19.51 31.13
C VAL A 117 -28.81 -18.30 30.28
N SER A 118 -28.53 -17.16 30.90
CA SER A 118 -28.04 -15.97 30.16
C SER A 118 -26.68 -16.27 29.56
N LEU A 119 -26.57 -16.09 28.24
CA LEU A 119 -25.39 -16.44 27.44
C LEU A 119 -24.16 -15.60 27.82
N GLU A 120 -24.36 -14.38 28.34
CA GLU A 120 -23.26 -13.49 28.76
C GLU A 120 -22.41 -14.06 29.89
N PHE A 121 -22.97 -15.00 30.68
CA PHE A 121 -22.28 -15.70 31.79
C PHE A 121 -21.80 -17.09 31.41
N VAL A 122 -21.80 -17.47 30.15
CA VAL A 122 -21.32 -18.76 29.66
C VAL A 122 -20.12 -18.54 28.74
N LYS A 123 -18.94 -18.89 29.22
CA LYS A 123 -17.73 -18.92 28.40
C LYS A 123 -17.71 -20.26 27.65
N LEU A 124 -17.97 -20.19 26.34
CA LEU A 124 -17.92 -21.38 25.49
C LEU A 124 -16.47 -21.84 25.34
N GLU A 125 -16.22 -23.15 25.53
CA GLU A 125 -14.93 -23.76 25.21
C GLU A 125 -14.89 -24.03 23.71
N GLU A 126 -13.79 -23.69 23.04
CA GLU A 126 -13.57 -24.07 21.64
C GLU A 126 -13.40 -25.60 21.60
N GLY A 127 -14.46 -26.30 21.24
CA GLY A 127 -14.48 -27.76 21.18
C GLY A 127 -13.60 -28.23 20.01
N LYS A 128 -12.67 -29.14 20.32
CA LYS A 128 -12.09 -30.02 19.31
C LYS A 128 -13.21 -30.92 18.80
N GLN A 129 -13.72 -30.62 17.60
CA GLN A 129 -14.50 -31.58 16.83
C GLN A 129 -13.52 -32.62 16.27
N GLU A 130 -13.81 -33.90 16.48
CA GLU A 130 -13.25 -34.98 15.68
C GLU A 130 -13.68 -34.75 14.22
N GLU A 131 -12.69 -34.47 13.37
CA GLU A 131 -12.88 -34.23 11.95
C GLU A 131 -13.32 -35.53 11.26
N LYS A 132 -14.58 -35.54 10.78
CA LYS A 132 -14.92 -36.36 9.63
C LYS A 132 -14.13 -35.79 8.43
N PRO A 133 -13.50 -36.63 7.57
CA PRO A 133 -12.73 -36.13 6.45
C PRO A 133 -13.54 -35.11 5.66
N ALA A 134 -12.97 -33.94 5.43
CA ALA A 134 -13.59 -32.86 4.68
C ALA A 134 -13.86 -33.33 3.24
N GLU A 135 -15.11 -33.45 2.85
CA GLU A 135 -15.44 -33.48 1.43
C GLU A 135 -14.99 -32.16 0.82
N GLU A 136 -14.14 -32.25 -0.17
CA GLU A 136 -13.62 -31.10 -0.91
C GLU A 136 -14.80 -30.33 -1.54
N ILE A 137 -14.98 -29.04 -1.19
CA ILE A 137 -16.02 -28.21 -1.78
C ILE A 137 -15.62 -27.95 -3.25
N THR A 138 -16.16 -28.77 -4.14
CA THR A 138 -15.96 -28.60 -5.60
C THR A 138 -16.73 -27.39 -6.10
N ASN A 139 -16.18 -26.72 -7.11
CA ASN A 139 -16.86 -25.60 -7.76
C ASN A 139 -18.12 -26.10 -8.46
N GLY A 140 -19.27 -25.55 -8.05
CA GLY A 140 -20.59 -25.81 -8.64
C GLY A 140 -21.05 -24.62 -9.50
N THR A 141 -22.35 -24.57 -9.76
CA THR A 141 -22.99 -23.39 -10.40
C THR A 141 -22.77 -22.18 -9.52
N GLN A 142 -22.22 -21.09 -10.08
CA GLN A 142 -21.96 -19.87 -9.34
C GLN A 142 -23.28 -19.20 -8.94
N GLU A 143 -23.41 -18.85 -7.67
CA GLU A 143 -24.59 -18.17 -7.12
C GLU A 143 -24.15 -16.87 -6.44
N ILE A 144 -25.05 -15.89 -6.37
CA ILE A 144 -24.80 -14.65 -5.63
C ILE A 144 -25.46 -14.75 -4.27
N GLY A 145 -24.64 -14.62 -3.22
CA GLY A 145 -25.10 -14.52 -1.84
C GLY A 145 -24.96 -13.09 -1.31
N THR A 146 -25.92 -12.66 -0.48
CA THR A 146 -25.87 -11.40 0.26
C THR A 146 -25.61 -11.69 1.73
N ILE A 147 -24.61 -11.03 2.32
CA ILE A 147 -24.25 -11.21 3.73
C ILE A 147 -25.33 -10.58 4.62
N ASN A 148 -25.81 -11.33 5.62
CA ASN A 148 -26.83 -10.89 6.57
C ASN A 148 -26.31 -10.77 8.02
N ALA A 149 -24.98 -10.73 8.20
CA ALA A 149 -24.32 -10.53 9.49
C ALA A 149 -23.61 -9.17 9.54
N THR A 150 -23.59 -8.51 10.69
CA THR A 150 -22.89 -7.24 10.89
C THR A 150 -21.39 -7.32 10.53
N SER A 151 -20.76 -8.47 10.78
CA SER A 151 -19.39 -8.78 10.38
C SER A 151 -19.24 -10.29 10.25
N LEU A 152 -18.93 -10.78 9.04
CA LEU A 152 -18.73 -12.19 8.74
C LEU A 152 -17.26 -12.43 8.37
N ARG A 153 -16.58 -13.32 9.10
CA ARG A 153 -15.18 -13.66 8.84
C ARG A 153 -15.05 -14.50 7.57
N VAL A 154 -14.15 -14.11 6.69
CA VAL A 154 -13.70 -14.93 5.56
C VAL A 154 -12.49 -15.73 6.02
N ARG A 155 -12.51 -17.03 5.81
CA ARG A 155 -11.49 -17.96 6.31
C ARG A 155 -10.74 -18.66 5.18
N GLY A 156 -9.52 -19.13 5.47
CA GLY A 156 -8.68 -19.85 4.51
C GLY A 156 -9.20 -21.26 4.17
N GLU A 157 -9.99 -21.87 5.08
CA GLU A 157 -10.59 -23.20 4.92
C GLU A 157 -12.01 -23.23 5.50
N ALA A 158 -12.81 -24.24 5.13
CA ALA A 158 -14.21 -24.42 5.54
C ALA A 158 -14.34 -24.89 6.99
N ASN A 159 -13.68 -24.23 7.93
CA ASN A 159 -13.75 -24.50 9.37
C ASN A 159 -13.50 -23.25 10.21
N THR A 160 -13.94 -23.25 11.47
CA THR A 160 -13.84 -22.12 12.39
C THR A 160 -12.44 -21.88 12.94
N ASN A 161 -11.53 -22.84 12.82
CA ASN A 161 -10.17 -22.78 13.34
C ASN A 161 -9.15 -22.31 12.30
N SER A 162 -9.54 -22.21 11.03
CA SER A 162 -8.66 -21.78 9.97
C SER A 162 -8.35 -20.28 10.05
N SER A 163 -7.27 -19.87 9.39
CA SER A 163 -6.82 -18.48 9.34
C SER A 163 -7.93 -17.54 8.82
N VAL A 164 -8.07 -16.37 9.42
CA VAL A 164 -9.00 -15.34 8.98
C VAL A 164 -8.32 -14.51 7.89
N LEU A 165 -8.88 -14.53 6.68
CA LEU A 165 -8.41 -13.75 5.52
C LEU A 165 -8.94 -12.33 5.51
N GLY A 166 -10.09 -12.07 6.18
CA GLY A 166 -10.75 -10.78 6.29
C GLY A 166 -12.17 -10.89 6.78
N ASN A 167 -12.93 -9.79 6.66
CA ASN A 167 -14.33 -9.72 7.10
C ASN A 167 -15.20 -9.12 6.01
N LEU A 168 -16.44 -9.62 5.91
CA LEU A 168 -17.53 -9.09 5.09
C LEU A 168 -18.58 -8.44 5.98
N LYS A 169 -19.23 -7.39 5.48
CA LYS A 169 -20.25 -6.62 6.22
C LYS A 169 -21.66 -6.97 5.73
N ASN A 170 -22.64 -6.63 6.54
CA ASN A 170 -24.04 -6.78 6.18
C ASN A 170 -24.37 -6.06 4.85
N GLY A 171 -25.08 -6.76 3.97
CA GLY A 171 -25.43 -6.28 2.63
C GLY A 171 -24.38 -6.48 1.55
N GLU A 172 -23.13 -6.89 1.89
CA GLU A 172 -22.12 -7.21 0.89
C GLU A 172 -22.53 -8.45 0.07
N LYS A 173 -22.36 -8.37 -1.24
CA LYS A 173 -22.62 -9.49 -2.17
C LYS A 173 -21.33 -10.27 -2.42
N VAL A 174 -21.43 -11.59 -2.39
CA VAL A 174 -20.33 -12.51 -2.67
C VAL A 174 -20.72 -13.51 -3.74
N THR A 175 -19.75 -13.88 -4.58
CA THR A 175 -19.93 -15.00 -5.53
C THR A 175 -19.60 -16.29 -4.82
N ILE A 176 -20.60 -17.15 -4.68
CA ILE A 176 -20.48 -18.50 -4.13
C ILE A 176 -20.01 -19.42 -5.25
N LEU A 177 -18.84 -20.03 -5.08
CA LEU A 177 -18.22 -20.94 -6.03
C LEU A 177 -18.63 -22.40 -5.79
N GLY A 178 -19.02 -22.72 -4.55
CA GLY A 178 -19.47 -24.05 -4.14
C GLY A 178 -19.96 -24.04 -2.70
N LYS A 179 -20.70 -25.08 -2.31
CA LYS A 179 -21.30 -25.20 -0.98
C LYS A 179 -21.19 -26.63 -0.47
N ALA A 180 -20.74 -26.84 0.75
CA ALA A 180 -20.82 -28.10 1.47
C ALA A 180 -20.71 -27.88 2.98
N ASN A 181 -21.33 -28.76 3.76
CA ASN A 181 -21.16 -28.84 5.22
C ASN A 181 -21.37 -27.52 5.98
N GLY A 182 -22.34 -26.68 5.55
CA GLY A 182 -22.64 -25.40 6.18
C GLY A 182 -21.70 -24.25 5.79
N TRP A 183 -20.76 -24.46 4.85
CA TRP A 183 -19.83 -23.47 4.35
C TRP A 183 -20.08 -23.14 2.87
N ALA A 184 -19.85 -21.90 2.52
CA ALA A 184 -19.75 -21.44 1.16
C ALA A 184 -18.29 -21.12 0.80
N LYS A 185 -17.82 -21.69 -0.29
CA LYS A 185 -16.58 -21.30 -0.94
C LYS A 185 -16.88 -20.07 -1.78
N ILE A 186 -16.15 -18.98 -1.56
CA ILE A 186 -16.38 -17.70 -2.24
C ILE A 186 -15.11 -17.17 -2.90
N SER A 187 -15.26 -16.27 -3.86
CA SER A 187 -14.16 -15.45 -4.34
C SER A 187 -14.00 -14.23 -3.44
N TYR A 188 -12.85 -14.11 -2.76
CA TYR A 188 -12.52 -13.01 -1.85
C TYR A 188 -11.17 -12.40 -2.20
N GLN A 189 -11.17 -11.14 -2.66
CA GLN A 189 -9.93 -10.40 -3.04
C GLN A 189 -9.03 -11.18 -4.03
N GLY A 190 -9.64 -11.88 -5.00
CA GLY A 190 -8.93 -12.64 -6.02
C GLY A 190 -8.36 -13.99 -5.54
N LYS A 191 -8.68 -14.41 -4.30
CA LYS A 191 -8.36 -15.72 -3.73
C LYS A 191 -9.64 -16.46 -3.34
N GLU A 192 -9.53 -17.77 -3.17
CA GLU A 192 -10.61 -18.56 -2.58
C GLU A 192 -10.65 -18.32 -1.07
N GLY A 193 -11.85 -18.17 -0.53
CA GLY A 193 -12.11 -18.05 0.89
C GLY A 193 -13.39 -18.76 1.27
N TYR A 194 -13.59 -19.01 2.56
CA TYR A 194 -14.73 -19.74 3.07
C TYR A 194 -15.49 -18.92 4.11
N VAL A 195 -16.82 -18.92 4.01
CA VAL A 195 -17.72 -18.24 4.94
C VAL A 195 -18.88 -19.16 5.33
N SER A 196 -19.42 -18.99 6.54
CA SER A 196 -20.56 -19.79 7.00
C SER A 196 -21.82 -19.45 6.21
N LEU A 197 -22.49 -20.46 5.69
CA LEU A 197 -23.71 -20.33 4.88
C LEU A 197 -24.89 -19.75 5.66
N GLU A 198 -24.93 -19.92 6.97
CA GLU A 198 -26.02 -19.40 7.84
C GLU A 198 -26.13 -17.86 7.80
N PHE A 199 -25.01 -17.17 7.46
CA PHE A 199 -24.96 -15.72 7.35
C PHE A 199 -25.02 -15.21 5.91
N ILE A 200 -25.53 -16.04 4.98
CA ILE A 200 -25.70 -15.66 3.59
C ILE A 200 -27.14 -15.91 3.16
N THR A 201 -27.76 -14.88 2.65
CA THR A 201 -29.02 -15.02 1.92
C THR A 201 -28.72 -15.25 0.45
N ILE A 202 -29.03 -16.45 -0.06
CA ILE A 202 -28.85 -16.80 -1.46
C ILE A 202 -30.10 -16.40 -2.22
N GLY A 203 -29.96 -15.50 -3.21
CA GLY A 203 -31.03 -15.14 -4.13
C GLY A 203 -31.41 -16.38 -5.01
N LYS A 204 -32.69 -16.49 -5.37
CA LYS A 204 -33.17 -17.60 -6.22
C LYS A 204 -32.76 -17.50 -7.71
N ASP A 205 -31.81 -16.61 -8.02
CA ASP A 205 -31.33 -16.43 -9.39
C ASP A 205 -30.12 -17.35 -9.62
N SER A 206 -30.42 -18.60 -10.01
CA SER A 206 -29.42 -19.47 -10.64
C SER A 206 -29.07 -18.87 -11.98
N ILE A 207 -27.80 -18.53 -12.21
CA ILE A 207 -27.33 -18.07 -13.51
C ILE A 207 -27.32 -19.30 -14.44
N ASP A 208 -28.33 -19.39 -15.32
CA ASP A 208 -28.27 -20.25 -16.48
C ASP A 208 -27.25 -19.61 -17.46
N PRO A 209 -26.19 -20.30 -17.84
CA PRO A 209 -25.15 -19.72 -18.71
C PRO A 209 -25.63 -19.43 -20.13
N THR A 210 -26.89 -19.75 -20.47
CA THR A 210 -27.46 -19.57 -21.81
C THR A 210 -28.61 -18.55 -21.90
N SER A 211 -29.06 -17.99 -20.77
CA SER A 211 -30.11 -16.95 -20.77
C SER A 211 -29.52 -15.57 -20.62
N PRO A 212 -29.94 -14.58 -21.45
CA PRO A 212 -29.51 -13.19 -21.27
C PRO A 212 -30.07 -12.66 -19.96
N ILE A 213 -29.17 -12.32 -19.02
CA ILE A 213 -29.52 -11.63 -17.77
C ILE A 213 -30.13 -10.28 -18.17
N SER A 214 -31.41 -10.09 -17.84
CA SER A 214 -32.00 -8.75 -17.81
C SER A 214 -31.53 -8.07 -16.53
N PRO A 215 -30.61 -7.09 -16.59
CA PRO A 215 -30.20 -6.34 -15.41
C PRO A 215 -31.26 -5.27 -15.15
N GLU A 216 -31.66 -5.08 -13.91
CA GLU A 216 -31.91 -3.71 -13.47
C GLU A 216 -30.63 -2.94 -13.79
N GLN A 217 -30.69 -2.13 -14.83
CA GLN A 217 -29.56 -1.38 -15.37
C GLN A 217 -29.11 -0.38 -14.31
N VAL A 218 -28.08 -0.73 -13.53
CA VAL A 218 -27.18 0.29 -12.99
C VAL A 218 -26.41 0.81 -14.20
N THR A 219 -26.98 1.78 -14.90
CA THR A 219 -26.30 2.48 -15.99
C THR A 219 -25.18 3.30 -15.37
N GLU A 220 -23.95 2.78 -15.42
CA GLU A 220 -22.78 3.57 -15.07
C GLU A 220 -22.68 4.72 -16.10
N GLU A 221 -22.82 5.95 -15.62
CA GLU A 221 -22.68 7.15 -16.44
C GLU A 221 -21.32 7.79 -16.20
N ARG A 222 -20.67 8.27 -17.24
CA ARG A 222 -19.48 9.10 -17.09
C ARG A 222 -19.82 10.57 -17.09
N ALA A 223 -19.22 11.32 -16.18
CA ALA A 223 -19.37 12.76 -16.10
C ALA A 223 -18.02 13.45 -15.96
N VAL A 224 -17.93 14.68 -16.44
CA VAL A 224 -16.75 15.53 -16.30
C VAL A 224 -17.03 16.58 -15.22
N VAL A 225 -16.09 16.77 -14.32
CA VAL A 225 -16.16 17.79 -13.26
C VAL A 225 -16.08 19.18 -13.90
N ASN A 226 -17.05 20.03 -13.57
CA ASN A 226 -17.16 21.41 -14.02
C ASN A 226 -17.12 22.37 -12.81
N ALA A 227 -16.08 22.26 -12.00
CA ALA A 227 -15.78 23.14 -10.88
C ALA A 227 -14.28 23.18 -10.67
N SER A 228 -13.71 24.32 -10.28
CA SER A 228 -12.27 24.44 -10.01
C SER A 228 -11.76 23.42 -8.99
N LEU A 229 -12.58 23.14 -7.96
CA LEU A 229 -12.36 22.13 -6.93
C LEU A 229 -13.71 21.62 -6.47
N LEU A 230 -13.96 20.31 -6.56
CA LEU A 230 -15.19 19.64 -6.14
C LEU A 230 -14.91 18.68 -4.98
N ASN A 231 -15.53 18.91 -3.84
CA ASN A 231 -15.40 18.01 -2.69
C ASN A 231 -16.11 16.69 -2.97
N VAL A 232 -15.42 15.57 -2.76
CA VAL A 232 -16.00 14.24 -2.66
C VAL A 232 -16.32 13.97 -1.20
N ARG A 233 -17.56 13.65 -0.88
CA ARG A 233 -18.06 13.50 0.48
C ARG A 233 -18.43 12.05 0.81
N LYS A 234 -18.40 11.73 2.09
CA LYS A 234 -18.77 10.39 2.59
C LYS A 234 -20.26 10.08 2.39
N ASP A 235 -21.13 11.08 2.53
CA ASP A 235 -22.59 10.96 2.42
C ASP A 235 -23.14 12.06 1.49
N PRO A 236 -24.35 11.91 0.90
CA PRO A 236 -24.95 12.87 -0.03
C PRO A 236 -25.48 14.12 0.68
N SER A 237 -24.59 14.86 1.33
CA SER A 237 -24.93 16.12 2.02
C SER A 237 -23.74 17.09 2.07
N THR A 238 -24.04 18.40 2.08
CA THR A 238 -23.01 19.46 2.19
C THR A 238 -22.33 19.48 3.56
N GLY A 239 -22.95 18.94 4.60
CA GLY A 239 -22.39 18.82 5.95
C GLY A 239 -21.55 17.56 6.16
N ALA A 240 -21.57 16.58 5.23
CA ALA A 240 -20.79 15.37 5.36
C ALA A 240 -19.29 15.63 5.20
N ALA A 241 -18.48 14.81 5.89
CA ALA A 241 -17.02 14.90 5.81
C ALA A 241 -16.53 14.72 4.35
N ALA A 242 -15.61 15.59 3.91
CA ALA A 242 -14.94 15.42 2.63
C ALA A 242 -13.90 14.29 2.75
N VAL A 243 -13.97 13.32 1.83
CA VAL A 243 -13.03 12.20 1.70
C VAL A 243 -11.97 12.45 0.64
N GLY A 244 -12.10 13.56 -0.11
CA GLY A 244 -11.15 14.04 -1.10
C GLY A 244 -11.72 15.13 -2.00
N HIS A 245 -11.01 15.45 -3.08
CA HIS A 245 -11.37 16.51 -4.02
C HIS A 245 -11.13 16.06 -5.45
N LEU A 246 -11.91 16.62 -6.37
CA LEU A 246 -11.77 16.48 -7.82
C LEU A 246 -11.52 17.85 -8.44
N LYS A 247 -10.70 17.91 -9.48
CA LYS A 247 -10.39 19.14 -10.21
C LYS A 247 -11.25 19.28 -11.46
N ASN A 248 -11.33 20.49 -11.97
CA ASN A 248 -12.02 20.77 -13.24
C ASN A 248 -11.45 19.90 -14.38
N GLY A 249 -12.34 19.29 -15.14
CA GLY A 249 -12.00 18.42 -16.27
C GLY A 249 -11.76 16.95 -15.89
N GLU A 250 -11.65 16.59 -14.61
CA GLU A 250 -11.55 15.20 -14.21
C GLU A 250 -12.82 14.42 -14.54
N THR A 251 -12.65 13.18 -14.97
CA THR A 251 -13.77 12.29 -15.32
C THR A 251 -14.08 11.37 -14.14
N VAL A 252 -15.35 11.25 -13.82
CA VAL A 252 -15.88 10.35 -12.76
C VAL A 252 -16.89 9.37 -13.34
N THR A 253 -16.94 8.17 -12.75
CA THR A 253 -17.99 7.17 -13.05
C THR A 253 -19.10 7.30 -12.00
N ILE A 254 -20.29 7.68 -12.44
CA ILE A 254 -21.50 7.74 -11.62
C ILE A 254 -22.09 6.34 -11.55
N ILE A 255 -22.21 5.81 -10.33
CA ILE A 255 -22.78 4.48 -10.04
C ILE A 255 -24.15 4.56 -9.37
N GLY A 256 -24.66 5.78 -9.14
CA GLY A 256 -25.99 6.04 -8.61
C GLY A 256 -26.26 7.54 -8.52
N LYS A 257 -27.52 7.91 -8.47
CA LYS A 257 -27.96 9.31 -8.30
C LYS A 257 -29.08 9.36 -7.26
N GLU A 258 -28.98 10.27 -6.31
CA GLU A 258 -30.01 10.52 -5.30
C GLU A 258 -30.02 11.97 -4.85
N ASN A 259 -31.19 12.58 -4.73
CA ASN A 259 -31.39 13.90 -4.09
C ASN A 259 -30.42 15.01 -4.55
N GLY A 260 -30.07 15.05 -5.86
CA GLY A 260 -29.13 16.05 -6.42
C GLY A 260 -27.66 15.70 -6.23
N TRP A 261 -27.34 14.50 -5.72
CA TRP A 261 -26.00 13.97 -5.56
C TRP A 261 -25.75 12.81 -6.51
N ALA A 262 -24.51 12.73 -6.99
CA ALA A 262 -23.99 11.55 -7.71
C ALA A 262 -23.15 10.71 -6.73
N LYS A 263 -23.47 9.44 -6.62
CA LYS A 263 -22.60 8.43 -6.04
C LYS A 263 -21.58 8.05 -7.08
N ILE A 264 -20.31 8.20 -6.78
CA ILE A 264 -19.20 7.97 -7.73
C ILE A 264 -18.21 6.96 -7.18
N ARG A 265 -17.45 6.32 -8.06
CA ARG A 265 -16.22 5.61 -7.67
C ARG A 265 -15.15 6.64 -7.39
N PHE A 266 -14.51 6.54 -6.23
CA PHE A 266 -13.47 7.47 -5.81
C PHE A 266 -12.44 6.78 -4.91
N ASN A 267 -11.15 6.88 -5.27
CA ASN A 267 -10.03 6.32 -4.50
C ASN A 267 -10.19 4.84 -4.15
N GLY A 268 -10.70 4.02 -5.08
CA GLY A 268 -10.93 2.60 -4.90
C GLY A 268 -12.09 2.24 -3.95
N GLY A 269 -12.87 3.25 -3.54
CA GLY A 269 -14.11 3.16 -2.78
C GLY A 269 -15.23 3.94 -3.48
N GLU A 270 -16.15 4.44 -2.70
CA GLU A 270 -17.28 5.24 -3.15
C GLU A 270 -17.31 6.59 -2.43
N GLY A 271 -17.88 7.61 -3.07
CA GLY A 271 -18.11 8.92 -2.48
C GLY A 271 -19.24 9.65 -3.19
N TYR A 272 -19.63 10.78 -2.67
CA TYR A 272 -20.73 11.59 -3.18
C TYR A 272 -20.25 12.96 -3.62
N VAL A 273 -20.68 13.38 -4.82
CA VAL A 273 -20.46 14.72 -5.35
C VAL A 273 -21.78 15.34 -5.80
N SER A 274 -21.91 16.64 -5.71
CA SER A 274 -23.14 17.30 -6.15
C SER A 274 -23.23 17.28 -7.69
N LEU A 275 -24.37 16.79 -8.20
CA LEU A 275 -24.66 16.66 -9.65
C LEU A 275 -24.56 17.96 -10.41
N GLN A 276 -24.85 19.13 -9.77
CA GLN A 276 -24.78 20.45 -10.42
C GLN A 276 -23.39 20.80 -10.94
N PHE A 277 -22.35 20.19 -10.38
CA PHE A 277 -20.96 20.39 -10.79
C PHE A 277 -20.42 19.29 -11.73
N LEU A 278 -21.32 18.46 -12.24
CA LEU A 278 -20.99 17.43 -13.20
C LEU A 278 -21.63 17.73 -14.56
N LYS A 279 -20.85 17.67 -15.60
CA LYS A 279 -21.35 17.58 -16.99
C LYS A 279 -21.45 16.10 -17.33
N VAL A 280 -22.65 15.53 -17.22
CA VAL A 280 -22.90 14.16 -17.64
C VAL A 280 -22.78 14.08 -19.16
N LYS A 281 -21.95 13.17 -19.65
CA LYS A 281 -21.89 12.88 -21.08
C LYS A 281 -23.17 12.14 -21.46
N GLN A 282 -24.02 12.73 -22.31
CA GLN A 282 -25.17 12.06 -22.89
C GLN A 282 -24.70 10.93 -23.83
N GLY A 283 -24.97 9.71 -23.45
CA GLY A 283 -24.65 8.47 -24.17
C GLY A 283 -24.24 7.40 -23.16
N SER A 284 -24.78 6.20 -23.27
CA SER A 284 -24.28 5.07 -22.49
C SER A 284 -22.81 4.87 -22.83
N SER A 285 -21.91 4.99 -21.86
CA SER A 285 -20.48 4.69 -22.07
C SER A 285 -20.39 3.25 -22.54
N SER A 286 -19.97 3.04 -23.79
CA SER A 286 -19.71 1.70 -24.29
C SER A 286 -18.26 1.34 -23.99
N TYR A 287 -18.09 0.15 -23.45
CA TYR A 287 -16.79 -0.42 -23.18
C TYR A 287 -16.43 -1.41 -24.27
N GLU A 288 -15.44 -1.08 -25.07
CA GLU A 288 -14.95 -1.93 -26.15
C GLU A 288 -13.82 -2.82 -25.64
N ILE A 289 -14.04 -4.13 -25.55
CA ILE A 289 -12.97 -5.11 -25.33
C ILE A 289 -12.28 -5.32 -26.66
N VAL A 290 -11.00 -5.11 -26.72
CA VAL A 290 -10.17 -5.22 -27.92
C VAL A 290 -9.15 -6.36 -27.71
N THR A 291 -9.14 -7.30 -28.66
CA THR A 291 -8.15 -8.37 -28.77
C THR A 291 -7.46 -8.28 -30.12
N SER A 292 -6.51 -9.19 -30.40
CA SER A 292 -5.87 -9.26 -31.72
C SER A 292 -6.86 -9.67 -32.83
N SER A 293 -7.93 -10.39 -32.49
CA SER A 293 -8.86 -11.02 -33.43
C SER A 293 -10.22 -10.34 -33.51
N GLN A 294 -10.66 -9.64 -32.46
CA GLN A 294 -12.04 -9.13 -32.36
C GLN A 294 -12.19 -7.90 -31.48
N LYS A 295 -13.35 -7.24 -31.62
CA LYS A 295 -13.82 -6.16 -30.77
C LYS A 295 -15.22 -6.48 -30.27
N VAL A 296 -15.44 -6.36 -28.97
CA VAL A 296 -16.72 -6.68 -28.33
C VAL A 296 -17.19 -5.49 -27.50
N GLN A 297 -18.39 -4.99 -27.79
CA GLN A 297 -18.99 -3.87 -27.03
C GLN A 297 -19.73 -4.39 -25.81
N LYS A 298 -19.61 -3.67 -24.70
CA LYS A 298 -20.28 -3.95 -23.43
C LYS A 298 -20.87 -2.67 -22.82
N PRO A 299 -21.99 -2.76 -22.11
CA PRO A 299 -22.67 -1.58 -21.57
C PRO A 299 -22.02 -1.02 -20.32
N ASN A 300 -21.22 -1.82 -19.58
CA ASN A 300 -20.58 -1.39 -18.34
C ASN A 300 -19.17 -1.97 -18.18
N GLU A 301 -18.36 -1.30 -17.35
CA GLU A 301 -16.97 -1.65 -17.12
C GLU A 301 -16.80 -3.00 -16.41
N THR A 302 -17.69 -3.30 -15.47
CA THR A 302 -17.65 -4.53 -14.67
C THR A 302 -17.77 -5.76 -15.55
N GLU A 303 -18.79 -5.79 -16.43
CA GLU A 303 -18.99 -6.88 -17.38
C GLU A 303 -17.83 -7.00 -18.36
N ALA A 304 -17.38 -5.87 -18.93
CA ALA A 304 -16.23 -5.84 -19.84
C ALA A 304 -14.97 -6.40 -19.15
N THR A 305 -14.72 -6.02 -17.90
CA THR A 305 -13.56 -6.48 -17.13
C THR A 305 -13.62 -7.97 -16.83
N GLN A 306 -14.77 -8.50 -16.41
CA GLN A 306 -14.95 -9.93 -16.16
C GLN A 306 -14.72 -10.77 -17.43
N ILE A 307 -15.28 -10.33 -18.56
CA ILE A 307 -15.09 -11.02 -19.84
C ILE A 307 -13.61 -10.98 -20.24
N MET A 308 -12.97 -9.79 -20.19
CA MET A 308 -11.56 -9.64 -20.54
C MET A 308 -10.66 -10.55 -19.69
N GLN A 309 -10.90 -10.63 -18.38
CA GLN A 309 -10.11 -11.47 -17.47
C GLN A 309 -10.20 -12.96 -17.81
N ASN A 310 -11.36 -13.43 -18.29
CA ASN A 310 -11.60 -14.83 -18.68
C ASN A 310 -11.07 -15.18 -20.07
N MET A 311 -10.70 -14.20 -20.90
CA MET A 311 -10.10 -14.46 -22.21
C MET A 311 -8.73 -15.12 -22.09
N LYS A 312 -8.40 -16.08 -22.96
CA LYS A 312 -7.07 -16.69 -23.00
C LYS A 312 -6.02 -15.78 -23.65
N GLU A 313 -6.44 -15.02 -24.67
CA GLU A 313 -5.59 -14.07 -25.39
C GLU A 313 -5.41 -12.76 -24.62
N ASP A 314 -4.40 -11.96 -25.00
CA ASP A 314 -4.20 -10.62 -24.50
C ASP A 314 -5.34 -9.72 -24.95
N ALA A 315 -5.77 -8.82 -24.07
CA ALA A 315 -6.90 -7.94 -24.31
C ALA A 315 -6.82 -6.67 -23.47
N TYR A 316 -7.50 -5.63 -23.96
CA TYR A 316 -7.69 -4.40 -23.20
C TYR A 316 -9.07 -3.81 -23.43
N ILE A 317 -9.48 -2.90 -22.56
CA ILE A 317 -10.78 -2.23 -22.61
C ILE A 317 -10.59 -0.77 -22.97
N LYS A 318 -11.32 -0.30 -23.97
CA LYS A 318 -11.48 1.13 -24.28
C LYS A 318 -12.83 1.63 -23.81
N SER A 319 -12.83 2.88 -23.35
CA SER A 319 -14.04 3.68 -23.16
C SER A 319 -13.76 5.10 -23.61
N ASP A 320 -14.64 5.69 -24.42
CA ASP A 320 -14.45 7.01 -25.01
C ASP A 320 -13.09 7.18 -25.74
N GLY A 321 -12.66 6.12 -26.45
CA GLY A 321 -11.40 6.10 -27.19
C GLY A 321 -10.14 5.92 -26.34
N LYS A 322 -10.23 5.96 -25.01
CA LYS A 322 -9.11 5.76 -24.09
C LYS A 322 -9.06 4.33 -23.56
N VAL A 323 -7.86 3.80 -23.35
CA VAL A 323 -7.68 2.53 -22.63
C VAL A 323 -7.96 2.79 -21.16
N VAL A 324 -8.87 2.00 -20.58
CA VAL A 324 -9.27 2.12 -19.16
C VAL A 324 -8.88 0.89 -18.33
N ASN A 325 -8.63 -0.25 -18.99
CA ASN A 325 -8.16 -1.48 -18.35
C ASN A 325 -7.43 -2.36 -19.38
N MET A 326 -6.55 -3.25 -18.92
CA MET A 326 -5.81 -4.18 -19.78
C MET A 326 -5.37 -5.42 -19.01
N LYS A 327 -5.00 -6.48 -19.72
CA LYS A 327 -4.43 -7.68 -19.11
C LYS A 327 -2.93 -7.53 -18.86
N GLN A 328 -2.21 -7.00 -19.86
CA GLN A 328 -0.76 -6.83 -19.83
C GLN A 328 -0.36 -5.48 -20.43
N GLY A 329 0.68 -4.88 -19.91
CA GLY A 329 1.20 -3.61 -20.39
C GLY A 329 1.87 -2.78 -19.31
N PHE A 330 1.98 -1.51 -19.60
CA PHE A 330 2.53 -0.53 -18.69
C PHE A 330 1.66 0.73 -18.67
N VAL A 331 1.87 1.58 -17.68
CA VAL A 331 1.26 2.90 -17.63
C VAL A 331 2.35 3.96 -17.70
N ARG A 332 2.08 5.05 -18.41
CA ARG A 332 2.98 6.20 -18.54
C ARG A 332 2.42 7.38 -17.79
N ALA A 333 3.24 7.99 -16.95
CA ALA A 333 2.88 9.18 -16.18
C ALA A 333 2.66 10.39 -17.12
N ASN A 334 1.51 11.09 -16.97
CA ASN A 334 1.17 12.26 -17.79
C ASN A 334 1.84 13.55 -17.29
N GLY A 335 2.40 13.53 -16.09
CA GLY A 335 3.11 14.63 -15.43
C GLY A 335 3.83 14.10 -14.21
N VAL A 336 4.26 14.98 -13.31
CA VAL A 336 4.79 14.53 -12.02
C VAL A 336 3.63 13.95 -11.21
N ILE A 337 3.71 12.65 -10.89
CA ILE A 337 2.66 11.91 -10.17
C ILE A 337 3.19 11.26 -8.91
N ASN A 338 2.33 11.12 -7.91
CA ASN A 338 2.63 10.38 -6.69
C ASN A 338 2.21 8.92 -6.83
N ILE A 339 2.99 8.01 -6.23
CA ILE A 339 2.65 6.60 -6.07
C ILE A 339 2.28 6.39 -4.60
N TYR A 340 1.13 5.76 -4.35
CA TYR A 340 0.57 5.57 -3.02
C TYR A 340 0.54 4.10 -2.61
N ASP A 341 0.67 3.85 -1.33
CA ASP A 341 0.51 2.52 -0.73
C ASP A 341 -0.93 2.01 -0.90
N ILE A 342 -1.08 0.78 -1.37
CA ILE A 342 -2.38 0.19 -1.70
C ILE A 342 -3.30 0.11 -0.47
N THR A 343 -2.74 -0.15 0.71
CA THR A 343 -3.50 -0.41 1.93
C THR A 343 -3.77 0.86 2.72
N THR A 344 -2.75 1.69 2.90
CA THR A 344 -2.80 2.86 3.77
C THR A 344 -3.14 4.16 3.05
N GLY A 345 -3.01 4.19 1.72
CA GLY A 345 -3.15 5.40 0.91
C GLY A 345 -2.05 6.45 1.14
N LYS A 346 -1.01 6.12 1.91
CA LYS A 346 0.12 7.04 2.12
C LYS A 346 1.00 7.11 0.89
N LYS A 347 1.55 8.29 0.63
CA LYS A 347 2.54 8.48 -0.42
C LYS A 347 3.78 7.63 -0.14
N LEU A 348 4.18 6.80 -1.11
CA LEU A 348 5.42 6.02 -1.11
C LEU A 348 6.56 6.81 -1.75
N THR A 349 6.33 7.27 -2.98
CA THR A 349 7.30 8.01 -3.80
C THR A 349 6.57 8.83 -4.87
N TYR A 350 7.32 9.38 -5.82
CA TYR A 350 6.77 10.12 -6.95
C TYR A 350 7.68 9.95 -8.17
N VAL A 351 7.12 10.09 -9.38
CA VAL A 351 7.86 10.00 -10.64
C VAL A 351 7.55 11.17 -11.54
N LYS A 352 8.45 11.48 -12.49
CA LYS A 352 8.27 12.54 -13.51
C LYS A 352 7.28 12.12 -14.60
N GLY A 353 6.81 13.09 -15.39
CA GLY A 353 6.09 12.84 -16.63
C GLY A 353 6.93 12.01 -17.60
N GLY A 354 6.28 11.08 -18.30
CA GLY A 354 6.94 10.15 -19.21
C GLY A 354 7.55 8.91 -18.57
N ALA A 355 7.57 8.81 -17.23
CA ALA A 355 8.01 7.59 -16.53
C ALA A 355 7.05 6.43 -16.79
N ASP A 356 7.60 5.26 -17.09
CA ASP A 356 6.86 4.04 -17.34
C ASP A 356 6.81 3.16 -16.08
N LEU A 357 5.61 2.70 -15.71
CA LEU A 357 5.36 1.83 -14.55
C LEU A 357 4.71 0.54 -15.04
N LYS A 358 5.12 -0.62 -14.51
CA LYS A 358 4.51 -1.89 -14.87
C LYS A 358 3.06 -1.93 -14.38
N PHE A 359 2.14 -2.24 -15.27
CA PHE A 359 0.73 -2.42 -14.92
C PHE A 359 0.54 -3.72 -14.13
N VAL A 360 -0.25 -3.67 -13.07
CA VAL A 360 -0.63 -4.86 -12.28
C VAL A 360 -2.12 -5.15 -12.46
N LYS A 361 -2.98 -4.18 -12.18
CA LYS A 361 -4.43 -4.27 -12.38
C LYS A 361 -5.10 -2.90 -12.25
N ALA A 362 -6.31 -2.76 -12.80
CA ALA A 362 -7.18 -1.63 -12.56
C ALA A 362 -8.23 -1.98 -11.48
N VAL A 363 -8.48 -1.05 -10.54
CA VAL A 363 -9.49 -1.18 -9.49
C VAL A 363 -10.23 0.15 -9.38
N GLY A 364 -11.30 0.31 -10.13
CA GLY A 364 -12.00 1.58 -10.26
C GLY A 364 -11.10 2.66 -10.87
N ASP A 365 -10.91 3.76 -10.18
CA ASP A 365 -10.04 4.88 -10.57
C ASP A 365 -8.57 4.69 -10.17
N ARG A 366 -8.23 3.59 -9.48
CA ARG A 366 -6.86 3.25 -9.09
C ARG A 366 -6.24 2.25 -10.06
N ILE A 367 -5.10 2.60 -10.58
CA ILE A 367 -4.26 1.67 -11.33
C ILE A 367 -3.16 1.19 -10.41
N HIS A 368 -3.16 -0.09 -10.08
CA HIS A 368 -2.08 -0.72 -9.35
C HIS A 368 -0.89 -0.89 -10.28
N VAL A 369 0.26 -0.47 -9.82
CA VAL A 369 1.50 -0.44 -10.59
C VAL A 369 2.66 -1.02 -9.79
N GLN A 370 3.71 -1.41 -10.52
CA GLN A 370 4.95 -1.83 -9.92
C GLN A 370 6.13 -1.05 -10.54
N ILE A 371 7.06 -0.63 -9.69
CA ILE A 371 8.35 -0.04 -10.06
C ILE A 371 9.40 -0.46 -9.03
N ASP A 372 10.57 -0.89 -9.50
CA ASP A 372 11.72 -1.26 -8.66
C ASP A 372 11.37 -2.27 -7.54
N GLY A 373 10.49 -3.25 -7.84
CA GLY A 373 9.99 -4.24 -6.89
C GLY A 373 8.93 -3.73 -5.92
N MET A 374 8.67 -2.42 -5.88
CA MET A 374 7.63 -1.81 -5.05
C MET A 374 6.28 -1.82 -5.78
N THR A 375 5.22 -2.22 -5.07
CA THR A 375 3.85 -2.16 -5.58
C THR A 375 3.09 -1.02 -4.90
N GLY A 376 2.42 -0.21 -5.71
CA GLY A 376 1.59 0.91 -5.25
C GLY A 376 0.40 1.15 -6.18
N TYR A 377 -0.29 2.26 -6.01
CA TYR A 377 -1.31 2.68 -6.97
C TYR A 377 -1.13 4.16 -7.37
N VAL A 378 -1.62 4.46 -8.57
CA VAL A 378 -1.75 5.80 -9.13
C VAL A 378 -3.21 6.04 -9.57
N ASN A 379 -3.62 7.30 -9.73
CA ASN A 379 -4.95 7.60 -10.28
C ASN A 379 -4.95 7.43 -11.80
N ILE A 380 -6.03 6.85 -12.36
CA ILE A 380 -6.17 6.62 -13.80
C ILE A 380 -6.09 7.92 -14.62
N ASN A 381 -6.49 9.06 -14.05
CA ASN A 381 -6.44 10.36 -14.72
C ASN A 381 -5.01 10.91 -14.83
N ASP A 382 -4.10 10.42 -14.01
CA ASP A 382 -2.70 10.88 -13.98
C ASP A 382 -1.78 10.08 -14.92
N VAL A 383 -2.32 9.04 -15.58
CA VAL A 383 -1.55 8.12 -16.42
C VAL A 383 -2.25 7.78 -17.73
N THR A 384 -1.45 7.31 -18.68
CA THR A 384 -1.96 6.69 -19.93
C THR A 384 -1.61 5.21 -19.90
N LEU A 385 -2.59 4.34 -20.19
CA LEU A 385 -2.42 2.89 -20.23
C LEU A 385 -1.97 2.46 -21.63
N HIS A 386 -0.90 1.67 -21.69
CA HIS A 386 -0.30 1.13 -22.92
C HIS A 386 -0.32 -0.40 -22.89
N PRO A 387 -1.33 -1.05 -23.51
CA PRO A 387 -1.38 -2.50 -23.63
C PRO A 387 -0.19 -3.04 -24.42
N THR A 388 0.38 -4.18 -24.00
CA THR A 388 1.53 -4.81 -24.70
C THR A 388 1.26 -5.01 -26.19
N MET A 389 0.05 -5.43 -26.55
CA MET A 389 -0.35 -5.68 -27.93
C MET A 389 -0.37 -4.44 -28.82
N THR A 390 -0.29 -3.22 -28.29
CA THR A 390 -0.21 -1.98 -29.10
C THR A 390 1.19 -1.71 -29.61
N GLY A 391 2.21 -2.43 -29.10
CA GLY A 391 3.60 -2.29 -29.53
C GLY A 391 4.26 -0.96 -29.15
N GLU A 392 3.68 -0.24 -28.15
CA GLU A 392 4.26 1.02 -27.68
C GLU A 392 5.65 0.81 -27.09
N LYS A 393 6.55 1.74 -27.37
CA LYS A 393 7.95 1.66 -26.93
C LYS A 393 8.06 2.01 -25.45
N THR A 394 8.95 1.28 -24.74
CA THR A 394 9.32 1.55 -23.34
C THR A 394 10.84 1.43 -23.18
N SER A 395 11.34 1.84 -22.02
CA SER A 395 12.76 1.67 -21.64
C SER A 395 13.11 0.19 -21.51
N TYR A 396 14.38 -0.17 -21.76
CA TYR A 396 14.87 -1.54 -21.67
C TYR A 396 16.35 -1.60 -21.30
N TYR A 397 16.76 -2.71 -20.74
CA TYR A 397 18.18 -3.06 -20.55
C TYR A 397 18.68 -3.93 -21.68
N ALA A 398 19.97 -3.78 -22.04
CA ALA A 398 20.66 -4.71 -22.91
C ALA A 398 22.15 -4.76 -22.56
N THR A 399 22.80 -5.88 -22.90
CA THR A 399 24.23 -6.06 -22.69
C THR A 399 25.02 -5.84 -23.99
N LYS A 400 26.19 -5.23 -23.87
CA LYS A 400 27.12 -5.05 -24.98
C LYS A 400 28.56 -5.08 -24.48
N ASN A 401 29.40 -5.96 -25.05
CA ASN A 401 30.81 -6.12 -24.69
C ASN A 401 31.00 -6.34 -23.17
N GLY A 402 30.20 -7.18 -22.53
CA GLY A 402 30.24 -7.47 -21.11
C GLY A 402 29.82 -6.32 -20.20
N LYS A 403 29.21 -5.27 -20.73
CA LYS A 403 28.66 -4.13 -19.99
C LYS A 403 27.14 -4.09 -20.10
N LEU A 404 26.50 -3.59 -19.04
CA LEU A 404 25.05 -3.38 -18.99
C LEU A 404 24.72 -1.93 -19.36
N TYR A 405 23.76 -1.79 -20.26
CA TYR A 405 23.26 -0.50 -20.71
C TYR A 405 21.78 -0.37 -20.43
N HIS A 406 21.36 0.79 -19.95
CA HIS A 406 19.98 1.20 -19.85
C HIS A 406 19.64 2.13 -21.03
N TYR A 407 18.66 1.73 -21.83
CA TYR A 407 18.09 2.51 -22.92
C TYR A 407 16.80 3.13 -22.43
N VAL A 408 16.87 4.41 -22.02
CA VAL A 408 15.73 5.14 -21.46
C VAL A 408 14.96 5.81 -22.59
N TYR A 409 13.71 5.39 -22.78
CA TYR A 409 12.84 5.95 -23.82
C TYR A 409 12.33 7.33 -23.43
N ASN A 410 12.44 8.30 -24.33
CA ASN A 410 11.81 9.60 -24.20
C ASN A 410 10.60 9.67 -25.14
N PRO A 411 9.36 9.66 -24.61
CA PRO A 411 8.16 9.67 -25.44
C PRO A 411 7.95 10.99 -26.21
N GLU A 412 8.50 12.11 -25.77
CA GLU A 412 8.33 13.41 -26.42
C GLU A 412 9.06 13.49 -27.78
N ASN A 413 10.22 12.85 -27.88
CA ASN A 413 11.03 12.90 -29.11
C ASN A 413 11.21 11.53 -29.77
N GLY A 414 10.67 10.44 -29.17
CA GLY A 414 10.72 9.07 -29.68
C GLY A 414 12.11 8.43 -29.69
N LYS A 415 13.09 8.98 -28.97
CA LYS A 415 14.50 8.54 -28.94
C LYS A 415 14.83 7.88 -27.60
N TYR A 416 15.94 7.13 -27.61
CA TYR A 416 16.52 6.55 -26.41
C TYR A 416 17.76 7.34 -25.97
N ALA A 417 17.78 7.72 -24.69
CA ALA A 417 19.01 8.07 -24.00
C ALA A 417 19.67 6.76 -23.52
N THR A 418 21.00 6.66 -23.60
CA THR A 418 21.72 5.41 -23.29
C THR A 418 22.73 5.67 -22.19
N TYR A 419 22.65 4.87 -21.14
CA TYR A 419 23.56 4.93 -19.99
C TYR A 419 24.27 3.58 -19.83
N GLN A 420 25.61 3.59 -19.76
CA GLN A 420 26.40 2.44 -19.35
C GLN A 420 26.40 2.40 -17.83
N ILE A 421 25.68 1.46 -17.22
CA ILE A 421 25.41 1.47 -15.78
C ILE A 421 26.36 0.60 -14.96
N GLY A 422 27.05 -0.35 -15.58
CA GLY A 422 28.00 -1.21 -14.88
C GLY A 422 28.44 -2.42 -15.72
N ASN A 423 28.88 -3.47 -15.03
CA ASN A 423 29.16 -4.76 -15.65
C ASN A 423 27.86 -5.52 -15.91
N ALA A 424 27.84 -6.32 -16.96
CA ALA A 424 26.70 -7.16 -17.29
C ALA A 424 26.59 -8.34 -16.31
N PRO A 425 25.41 -8.60 -15.71
CA PRO A 425 25.13 -9.84 -15.03
C PRO A 425 25.31 -11.04 -15.95
N LYS A 426 25.90 -12.13 -15.43
CA LYS A 426 26.29 -13.31 -16.24
C LYS A 426 25.09 -14.04 -16.87
N HIS A 427 23.91 -13.92 -16.31
CA HIS A 427 22.69 -14.55 -16.82
C HIS A 427 22.05 -13.80 -17.99
N LEU A 428 22.46 -12.55 -18.25
CA LEU A 428 21.97 -11.76 -19.37
C LEU A 428 22.76 -12.09 -20.65
N LYS A 429 22.04 -12.25 -21.74
CA LYS A 429 22.65 -12.58 -23.04
C LYS A 429 22.93 -11.32 -23.85
N GLU A 430 24.01 -11.33 -24.56
CA GLU A 430 24.47 -10.24 -25.42
C GLU A 430 23.40 -9.87 -26.48
N GLY A 431 23.02 -8.59 -26.52
CA GLY A 431 22.08 -8.05 -27.50
C GLY A 431 20.60 -8.33 -27.22
N GLU A 432 20.25 -9.16 -26.25
CA GLU A 432 18.84 -9.33 -25.83
C GLU A 432 18.33 -8.09 -25.07
N ARG A 433 17.03 -7.82 -25.19
CA ARG A 433 16.35 -6.71 -24.46
C ARG A 433 15.59 -7.26 -23.27
N TYR A 434 15.72 -6.58 -22.15
CA TYR A 434 15.07 -6.93 -20.89
C TYR A 434 14.23 -5.74 -20.38
N GLU A 435 13.08 -6.00 -19.78
CA GLU A 435 12.22 -4.97 -19.19
C GLU A 435 12.99 -4.12 -18.15
N ALA A 436 12.68 -2.82 -18.10
CA ALA A 436 13.34 -1.86 -17.19
C ALA A 436 12.42 -1.33 -16.07
N PHE A 437 11.40 -2.09 -15.69
CA PHE A 437 10.51 -1.71 -14.57
C PHE A 437 11.10 -2.02 -13.19
N ASP A 438 12.16 -2.81 -13.13
CA ASP A 438 12.84 -3.17 -11.89
C ASP A 438 14.36 -3.15 -12.12
N LYS A 439 15.06 -2.28 -11.41
CA LYS A 439 16.52 -2.12 -11.52
C LYS A 439 17.30 -3.24 -10.82
N LYS A 440 16.63 -3.93 -9.89
CA LYS A 440 17.22 -5.01 -9.07
C LYS A 440 17.00 -6.39 -9.67
N GLN A 441 15.95 -6.55 -10.50
CA GLN A 441 15.54 -7.83 -11.08
C GLN A 441 15.53 -7.74 -12.62
N ILE A 442 16.69 -7.85 -13.23
CA ILE A 442 16.81 -7.80 -14.68
C ILE A 442 16.87 -9.24 -15.23
N GLY A 443 15.98 -9.56 -16.17
CA GLY A 443 15.88 -10.92 -16.70
C GLY A 443 15.43 -11.95 -15.66
N GLY A 444 14.72 -11.52 -14.60
CA GLY A 444 14.16 -12.37 -13.56
C GLY A 444 15.16 -12.84 -12.49
N GLN A 445 16.33 -12.24 -12.41
CA GLN A 445 17.36 -12.54 -11.40
C GLN A 445 17.98 -11.28 -10.81
N ASP A 446 18.53 -11.41 -9.59
CA ASP A 446 19.22 -10.32 -8.88
C ASP A 446 20.35 -9.74 -9.75
N SER A 447 20.29 -8.42 -9.95
CA SER A 447 21.15 -7.67 -10.88
C SER A 447 21.59 -6.32 -10.32
N TYR A 448 21.83 -6.25 -9.01
CA TYR A 448 22.19 -5.01 -8.33
C TYR A 448 23.44 -4.38 -8.95
N GLN A 449 23.36 -3.12 -9.41
CA GLN A 449 24.53 -2.38 -9.87
C GLN A 449 25.26 -1.78 -8.69
N TYR A 450 26.56 -2.10 -8.52
CA TYR A 450 27.29 -1.84 -7.30
C TYR A 450 27.21 -0.40 -6.81
N PHE A 451 27.50 0.58 -7.67
CA PHE A 451 27.50 2.00 -7.28
C PHE A 451 26.10 2.59 -7.04
N GLU A 452 25.05 1.98 -7.56
CA GLU A 452 23.67 2.41 -7.32
C GLU A 452 23.19 2.00 -5.91
N TYR A 453 23.63 0.81 -5.46
CA TYR A 453 23.17 0.23 -4.21
C TYR A 453 24.21 0.23 -3.08
N MET A 454 25.44 0.60 -3.35
CA MET A 454 26.49 0.78 -2.32
C MET A 454 26.11 1.94 -1.39
N PRO A 455 26.13 1.76 -0.05
CA PRO A 455 25.98 2.87 0.89
C PRO A 455 27.01 3.97 0.63
N LEU A 456 26.56 5.20 0.48
CA LEU A 456 27.42 6.35 0.14
C LEU A 456 28.41 6.74 1.24
N ARG A 457 28.29 6.18 2.44
CA ARG A 457 29.31 6.24 3.49
C ARG A 457 30.50 5.30 3.21
N SER A 458 30.45 4.50 2.16
CA SER A 458 31.59 3.77 1.64
C SER A 458 32.56 4.75 0.97
N THR A 459 33.51 5.26 1.75
CA THR A 459 34.43 6.28 1.29
C THR A 459 35.26 5.81 0.09
N SER A 460 35.42 6.69 -0.89
CA SER A 460 36.27 6.44 -2.06
C SER A 460 37.74 6.62 -1.76
N THR A 461 38.58 6.09 -2.63
CA THR A 461 40.04 6.19 -2.54
C THR A 461 40.63 7.16 -3.58
N TYR A 462 39.78 7.94 -4.27
CA TYR A 462 40.22 8.85 -5.31
C TYR A 462 40.89 10.08 -4.72
N THR A 463 41.98 10.51 -5.37
CA THR A 463 42.60 11.83 -5.14
C THR A 463 41.90 12.90 -5.97
N GLY A 464 42.10 14.16 -5.60
CA GLY A 464 41.57 15.31 -6.38
C GLY A 464 42.07 15.31 -7.83
N ASP A 465 43.36 14.94 -8.05
CA ASP A 465 43.98 14.85 -9.37
C ASP A 465 43.35 13.74 -10.25
N GLU A 466 43.01 12.60 -9.66
CA GLU A 466 42.33 11.51 -10.35
C GLU A 466 40.91 11.92 -10.80
N ILE A 467 40.20 12.66 -9.95
CA ILE A 467 38.89 13.26 -10.33
C ILE A 467 39.06 14.28 -11.45
N ASP A 468 40.02 15.20 -11.34
CA ASP A 468 40.28 16.22 -12.37
C ASP A 468 40.74 15.59 -13.69
N ASN A 469 41.50 14.51 -13.65
CA ASN A 469 41.87 13.74 -14.85
C ASN A 469 40.66 13.10 -15.53
N PHE A 470 39.73 12.54 -14.76
CA PHE A 470 38.45 12.04 -15.31
C PHE A 470 37.63 13.17 -15.95
N LEU A 471 37.48 14.32 -15.27
CA LEU A 471 36.76 15.47 -15.79
C LEU A 471 37.36 15.95 -17.11
N ARG A 472 38.69 16.12 -17.15
CA ARG A 472 39.41 16.60 -18.35
C ARG A 472 39.28 15.64 -19.53
N LYS A 473 39.35 14.31 -19.29
CA LYS A 473 39.23 13.32 -20.35
C LYS A 473 37.77 13.14 -20.83
N SER A 474 36.79 13.37 -19.95
CA SER A 474 35.38 13.20 -20.27
C SER A 474 34.77 14.44 -20.90
N ASN A 475 35.16 15.64 -20.44
CA ASN A 475 34.73 16.92 -20.96
C ASN A 475 35.80 17.99 -20.71
N ALA A 476 36.68 18.17 -21.70
CA ALA A 476 37.85 19.07 -21.60
C ALA A 476 37.47 20.56 -21.30
N ASN A 477 36.23 20.96 -21.58
CA ASN A 477 35.73 22.31 -21.32
C ASN A 477 34.93 22.43 -20.01
N SER A 478 34.93 21.41 -19.17
CA SER A 478 34.17 21.43 -17.92
C SER A 478 34.78 22.42 -16.92
N PRO A 479 34.02 23.41 -16.41
CA PRO A 479 34.45 24.29 -15.34
C PRO A 479 34.71 23.57 -13.99
N LEU A 480 34.36 22.30 -13.87
CA LEU A 480 34.65 21.48 -12.70
C LEU A 480 36.11 21.04 -12.61
N ILE A 481 36.90 21.16 -13.70
CA ILE A 481 38.33 20.82 -13.71
C ILE A 481 39.07 21.73 -12.70
N GLY A 482 39.86 21.12 -11.83
CA GLY A 482 40.58 21.81 -10.71
C GLY A 482 39.79 21.84 -9.39
N LEU A 483 38.52 21.36 -9.41
CA LEU A 483 37.70 21.26 -8.19
C LEU A 483 37.80 19.91 -7.50
N GLY A 484 38.50 18.93 -8.06
CA GLY A 484 38.62 17.57 -7.52
C GLY A 484 39.04 17.54 -6.04
N LYS A 485 39.98 18.38 -5.63
CA LYS A 485 40.41 18.51 -4.22
C LYS A 485 39.28 18.93 -3.27
N TYR A 486 38.34 19.78 -3.70
CA TYR A 486 37.22 20.24 -2.86
C TYR A 486 36.15 19.14 -2.71
N PHE A 487 35.92 18.35 -3.75
CA PHE A 487 35.04 17.15 -3.65
C PHE A 487 35.63 16.14 -2.66
N VAL A 488 36.95 15.88 -2.72
CA VAL A 488 37.62 14.96 -1.77
C VAL A 488 37.55 15.51 -0.35
N SER A 489 37.89 16.78 -0.14
CA SER A 489 37.86 17.40 1.19
C SER A 489 36.47 17.40 1.83
N ALA A 490 35.43 17.75 1.06
CA ALA A 490 34.05 17.69 1.54
C ALA A 490 33.63 16.23 1.84
N ALA A 491 34.00 15.28 0.98
CA ALA A 491 33.70 13.86 1.19
C ALA A 491 34.32 13.31 2.47
N GLU A 492 35.58 13.65 2.75
CA GLU A 492 36.30 13.31 4.01
C GLU A 492 35.60 13.92 5.22
N LYS A 493 35.32 15.24 5.18
CA LYS A 493 34.66 15.98 6.27
C LYS A 493 33.32 15.38 6.66
N TYR A 494 32.49 14.96 5.68
CA TYR A 494 31.16 14.43 5.91
C TYR A 494 31.11 12.91 5.86
N LYS A 495 32.26 12.23 5.73
CA LYS A 495 32.39 10.76 5.62
C LYS A 495 31.48 10.17 4.57
N MET A 496 31.61 10.62 3.34
CA MET A 496 30.85 10.12 2.18
C MET A 496 31.75 9.84 0.98
N ASN A 497 31.20 9.28 -0.08
CA ASN A 497 31.93 8.93 -1.28
C ASN A 497 32.21 10.17 -2.14
N ALA A 498 33.47 10.48 -2.47
CA ALA A 498 33.85 11.62 -3.31
C ALA A 498 33.39 11.42 -4.77
N GLY A 499 33.44 10.18 -5.27
CA GLY A 499 32.91 9.84 -6.61
C GLY A 499 31.42 10.15 -6.73
N TYR A 500 30.64 9.96 -5.66
CA TYR A 500 29.26 10.37 -5.60
C TYR A 500 29.11 11.89 -5.70
N LEU A 501 29.81 12.67 -4.89
CA LEU A 501 29.68 14.14 -4.88
C LEU A 501 29.98 14.75 -6.24
N VAL A 502 31.06 14.32 -6.89
CA VAL A 502 31.41 14.85 -8.22
C VAL A 502 30.43 14.39 -9.30
N SER A 503 29.96 13.12 -9.24
CA SER A 503 28.96 12.59 -10.18
C SER A 503 27.62 13.32 -10.05
N HIS A 504 27.20 13.63 -8.85
CA HIS A 504 26.01 14.42 -8.54
C HIS A 504 26.15 15.85 -9.11
N ALA A 505 27.28 16.53 -8.86
CA ALA A 505 27.56 17.85 -9.41
C ALA A 505 27.55 17.84 -10.96
N ILE A 506 28.14 16.83 -11.58
CA ILE A 506 28.14 16.66 -13.05
C ILE A 506 26.72 16.59 -13.59
N LEU A 507 25.88 15.73 -12.98
CA LEU A 507 24.49 15.52 -13.45
C LEU A 507 23.66 16.81 -13.31
N GLU A 508 23.63 17.43 -12.13
CA GLU A 508 22.76 18.56 -11.82
C GLU A 508 23.19 19.87 -12.50
N SER A 509 24.48 20.04 -12.75
CA SER A 509 25.01 21.26 -13.37
C SER A 509 25.30 21.15 -14.87
N GLY A 510 25.06 19.98 -15.49
CA GLY A 510 25.50 19.73 -16.86
C GLY A 510 27.00 19.93 -17.04
N TRP A 511 27.82 19.20 -16.25
CA TRP A 511 29.27 19.33 -16.21
C TRP A 511 29.77 20.71 -15.74
N GLY A 512 29.00 21.42 -14.91
CA GLY A 512 29.33 22.75 -14.42
C GLY A 512 28.98 23.88 -15.40
N THR A 513 28.36 23.58 -16.54
CA THR A 513 28.12 24.57 -17.62
C THR A 513 26.79 25.29 -17.49
N SER A 514 25.86 24.83 -16.64
CA SER A 514 24.57 25.49 -16.47
C SER A 514 24.75 26.94 -15.97
N ARG A 515 23.84 27.85 -16.37
CA ARG A 515 23.88 29.25 -15.96
C ARG A 515 23.87 29.40 -14.42
N ILE A 516 23.04 28.61 -13.71
CA ILE A 516 23.00 28.64 -12.25
C ILE A 516 24.36 28.24 -11.65
N ALA A 517 24.99 27.19 -12.19
CA ALA A 517 26.30 26.76 -11.74
C ALA A 517 27.34 27.88 -11.94
N GLN A 518 27.40 28.52 -13.11
CA GLN A 518 28.37 29.54 -13.44
C GLN A 518 28.21 30.82 -12.60
N ASP A 519 27.01 31.37 -12.62
CA ASP A 519 26.74 32.68 -12.01
C ASP A 519 26.68 32.59 -10.49
N LYS A 520 26.06 31.53 -9.97
CA LYS A 520 25.75 31.36 -8.54
C LYS A 520 26.66 30.38 -7.79
N LYS A 521 27.61 29.75 -8.48
CA LYS A 521 28.47 28.67 -7.92
C LYS A 521 27.66 27.51 -7.30
N ASN A 522 26.43 27.31 -7.77
CA ASN A 522 25.48 26.31 -7.31
C ASN A 522 25.44 25.12 -8.28
N LEU A 523 26.24 24.11 -7.97
CA LEU A 523 26.38 22.91 -8.80
C LEU A 523 25.21 21.90 -8.66
N PHE A 524 24.31 22.09 -7.70
CA PHE A 524 23.34 21.10 -7.28
C PHE A 524 21.89 21.60 -7.38
N GLY A 525 21.69 22.78 -7.97
CA GLY A 525 20.36 23.34 -8.18
C GLY A 525 19.60 23.70 -6.89
N PHE A 526 20.28 23.91 -5.75
CA PHE A 526 19.61 24.22 -4.49
C PHE A 526 18.68 25.42 -4.59
N ARG A 527 17.39 25.21 -4.18
CA ARG A 527 16.31 26.19 -4.25
C ARG A 527 15.99 26.69 -5.66
N ALA A 528 16.46 26.03 -6.72
CA ALA A 528 15.95 26.25 -8.06
C ALA A 528 14.52 25.68 -8.12
N VAL A 529 13.50 26.55 -8.10
CA VAL A 529 12.07 26.15 -8.17
C VAL A 529 11.62 26.20 -9.62
N ASP A 530 10.73 25.29 -10.03
CA ASP A 530 10.28 25.15 -11.42
C ASP A 530 9.68 26.45 -12.02
N SER A 531 9.05 27.30 -11.19
CA SER A 531 8.45 28.57 -11.63
C SER A 531 9.48 29.66 -11.94
N ASP A 532 10.63 29.67 -11.26
CA ASP A 532 11.75 30.59 -11.48
C ASP A 532 13.07 29.96 -11.00
N PRO A 533 13.63 29.03 -11.77
CA PRO A 533 14.81 28.28 -11.34
C PRO A 533 16.03 29.18 -11.07
N TYR A 534 16.21 30.22 -11.87
CA TYR A 534 17.39 31.05 -11.74
C TYR A 534 17.33 31.97 -10.52
N ASN A 535 16.25 32.73 -10.33
CA ASN A 535 16.19 33.68 -9.22
C ASN A 535 16.03 32.98 -7.86
N GLY A 536 15.28 31.85 -7.83
CA GLY A 536 15.10 31.03 -6.63
C GLY A 536 16.38 30.33 -6.14
N ALA A 537 17.32 30.02 -7.04
CA ALA A 537 18.52 29.27 -6.70
C ALA A 537 19.44 29.99 -5.71
N THR A 538 19.94 29.25 -4.70
CA THR A 538 20.92 29.74 -3.73
C THR A 538 22.23 30.10 -4.43
N GLY A 539 22.82 31.27 -4.09
CA GLY A 539 24.16 31.68 -4.53
C GLY A 539 25.22 31.39 -3.45
N PHE A 540 26.40 30.98 -3.90
CA PHE A 540 27.59 30.75 -3.07
C PHE A 540 28.72 31.67 -3.52
N LYS A 541 29.63 32.00 -2.65
CA LYS A 541 30.79 32.85 -2.94
C LYS A 541 31.82 32.10 -3.79
N THR A 542 32.02 30.83 -3.51
CA THR A 542 32.97 29.96 -4.19
C THR A 542 32.38 28.61 -4.51
N TRP A 543 32.99 27.89 -5.44
CA TRP A 543 32.64 26.49 -5.73
C TRP A 543 32.78 25.57 -4.51
N GLU A 544 33.85 25.80 -3.72
CA GLU A 544 34.15 25.06 -2.48
C GLU A 544 32.97 25.18 -1.49
N GLU A 545 32.52 26.43 -1.25
CA GLU A 545 31.36 26.67 -0.36
C GLU A 545 30.07 25.92 -0.85
N GLY A 546 29.82 25.94 -2.17
CA GLY A 546 28.68 25.23 -2.76
C GLY A 546 28.79 23.70 -2.59
N ILE A 547 29.98 23.15 -2.78
CA ILE A 547 30.27 21.72 -2.61
C ILE A 547 30.13 21.31 -1.12
N ASP A 548 30.71 22.09 -0.20
CA ASP A 548 30.60 21.82 1.24
C ASP A 548 29.16 21.91 1.73
N PHE A 549 28.41 22.91 1.28
CA PHE A 549 26.99 23.05 1.60
C PHE A 549 26.17 21.85 1.12
N CYS A 550 26.40 21.38 -0.12
CA CYS A 550 25.73 20.19 -0.62
C CYS A 550 26.04 18.96 0.23
N ALA A 551 27.32 18.72 0.50
CA ALA A 551 27.74 17.57 1.30
C ALA A 551 27.10 17.59 2.70
N ALA A 552 27.05 18.78 3.36
CA ALA A 552 26.38 18.97 4.63
C ALA A 552 24.87 18.67 4.57
N TYR A 553 24.20 19.14 3.52
CA TYR A 553 22.77 18.93 3.31
C TYR A 553 22.44 17.46 3.11
N ILE A 554 23.18 16.77 2.25
CA ILE A 554 23.02 15.33 1.98
C ILE A 554 23.31 14.52 3.25
N ASP A 555 24.39 14.83 3.96
CA ASP A 555 24.71 14.20 5.24
C ASP A 555 23.54 14.27 6.22
N LYS A 556 22.98 15.46 6.40
CA LYS A 556 21.93 15.72 7.39
C LYS A 556 20.61 15.06 7.02
N HIS A 557 20.19 15.13 5.78
CA HIS A 557 18.82 14.79 5.38
C HIS A 557 18.68 13.40 4.78
N TYR A 558 19.69 12.91 4.06
CA TYR A 558 19.59 11.68 3.28
C TYR A 558 20.46 10.53 3.77
N LEU A 559 21.64 10.82 4.37
CA LEU A 559 22.52 9.78 4.85
C LEU A 559 22.44 9.55 6.37
N ASN A 560 21.85 10.47 7.11
CA ASN A 560 21.63 10.30 8.54
C ASN A 560 20.35 9.47 8.78
N PRO A 561 20.40 8.35 9.49
CA PRO A 561 19.22 7.53 9.81
C PRO A 561 18.08 8.28 10.52
N SER A 562 18.39 9.41 11.18
CA SER A 562 17.38 10.31 11.79
C SER A 562 16.91 11.43 10.86
N GLY A 563 17.36 11.48 9.61
CA GLY A 563 16.94 12.47 8.62
C GLY A 563 15.51 12.22 8.13
N ASN A 564 14.76 13.30 7.92
CA ASN A 564 13.33 13.20 7.52
C ASN A 564 13.11 12.53 6.15
N THR A 565 14.12 12.56 5.28
CA THR A 565 14.08 11.98 3.93
C THR A 565 14.93 10.73 3.79
N TYR A 566 15.46 10.21 4.89
CA TYR A 566 16.28 9.00 4.90
C TYR A 566 15.46 7.77 4.50
N ASN A 567 15.88 7.08 3.44
CA ASN A 567 15.31 5.83 2.94
C ASN A 567 16.37 4.73 2.70
N GLY A 568 17.54 4.85 3.36
CA GLY A 568 18.75 4.09 3.13
C GLY A 568 19.87 5.00 2.63
N GLY A 569 21.11 4.69 2.99
CA GLY A 569 22.29 5.53 2.71
C GLY A 569 22.90 5.35 1.32
N ASN A 570 22.19 4.75 0.36
CA ASN A 570 22.60 4.52 -1.03
C ASN A 570 21.86 5.46 -2.00
N LEU A 571 22.29 5.53 -3.26
CA LEU A 571 21.57 6.24 -4.32
C LEU A 571 20.19 5.63 -4.52
N GLY A 572 20.16 4.34 -4.77
CA GLY A 572 18.95 3.54 -4.86
C GLY A 572 18.01 3.91 -6.01
N ASP A 573 16.78 3.53 -5.84
CA ASP A 573 15.71 3.58 -6.84
C ASP A 573 14.41 4.17 -6.22
N LYS A 574 13.25 3.91 -6.79
CA LYS A 574 11.98 4.42 -6.25
C LYS A 574 11.47 3.67 -5.03
N ALA A 575 12.05 2.52 -4.71
CA ALA A 575 11.69 1.70 -3.54
C ALA A 575 12.63 1.89 -2.34
N GLU A 576 13.90 2.26 -2.57
CA GLU A 576 14.91 2.41 -1.51
C GLU A 576 15.98 3.46 -1.86
N GLY A 577 16.69 3.95 -0.85
CA GLY A 577 17.77 4.92 -1.01
C GLY A 577 17.28 6.36 -1.20
N MET A 578 18.20 7.20 -1.62
CA MET A 578 17.92 8.64 -1.78
C MET A 578 16.86 8.94 -2.81
N ASN A 579 16.82 8.18 -3.93
CA ASN A 579 15.91 8.47 -5.05
C ASN A 579 14.43 8.28 -4.73
N VAL A 580 14.09 7.65 -3.62
CA VAL A 580 12.69 7.60 -3.14
C VAL A 580 12.11 9.00 -2.98
N MET A 581 12.92 9.96 -2.44
CA MET A 581 12.46 11.29 -2.07
C MET A 581 13.29 12.44 -2.68
N TYR A 582 14.43 12.16 -3.35
CA TYR A 582 15.32 13.21 -3.86
C TYR A 582 14.85 13.79 -5.18
N ALA A 583 14.62 12.96 -6.18
CA ALA A 583 14.25 13.39 -7.52
C ALA A 583 12.95 12.74 -8.01
N SER A 584 12.23 13.42 -8.91
CA SER A 584 11.10 12.80 -9.64
C SER A 584 11.59 11.85 -10.74
N ASP A 585 12.80 12.04 -11.26
CA ASP A 585 13.41 11.13 -12.24
C ASP A 585 13.69 9.78 -11.59
N GLU A 586 13.00 8.75 -12.03
CA GLU A 586 13.16 7.38 -11.55
C GLU A 586 14.56 6.82 -11.82
N ASN A 587 15.28 7.39 -12.77
CA ASN A 587 16.62 6.97 -13.18
C ASN A 587 17.74 7.85 -12.58
N TRP A 588 17.42 8.84 -11.74
CA TRP A 588 18.39 9.78 -11.16
C TRP A 588 19.56 9.07 -10.45
N GLY A 589 19.25 8.10 -9.56
CA GLY A 589 20.28 7.33 -8.84
C GLY A 589 21.17 6.55 -9.79
N GLN A 590 20.58 5.91 -10.80
CA GLN A 590 21.31 5.14 -11.79
C GLN A 590 22.20 6.00 -12.70
N GLN A 591 21.77 7.21 -13.05
CA GLN A 591 22.60 8.16 -13.84
C GLN A 591 23.85 8.59 -13.07
N ILE A 592 23.72 8.87 -11.77
CA ILE A 592 24.87 9.19 -10.90
C ILE A 592 25.77 7.95 -10.77
N ALA A 593 25.21 6.78 -10.49
CA ALA A 593 25.96 5.52 -10.39
C ALA A 593 26.74 5.19 -11.68
N SER A 594 26.18 5.50 -12.85
CA SER A 594 26.85 5.38 -14.15
C SER A 594 28.09 6.26 -14.23
N LEU A 595 28.04 7.49 -13.73
CA LEU A 595 29.20 8.36 -13.66
C LEU A 595 30.24 7.87 -12.65
N MET A 596 29.82 7.40 -11.47
CA MET A 596 30.69 6.79 -10.47
C MET A 596 31.43 5.58 -11.04
N TYR A 597 30.71 4.68 -11.76
CA TYR A 597 31.31 3.54 -12.43
C TYR A 597 32.38 3.96 -13.46
N ARG A 598 32.13 5.01 -14.24
CA ARG A 598 33.08 5.53 -15.22
C ARG A 598 34.30 6.17 -14.58
N ILE A 599 34.13 6.89 -13.45
CA ILE A 599 35.25 7.44 -12.67
C ILE A 599 36.11 6.30 -12.15
N ASP A 600 35.51 5.28 -11.59
CA ASP A 600 36.20 4.13 -11.01
C ASP A 600 36.94 3.31 -12.05
N ALA A 601 36.29 3.02 -13.18
CA ALA A 601 36.90 2.28 -14.30
C ALA A 601 38.14 3.01 -14.87
N MET A 602 38.12 4.35 -14.93
CA MET A 602 39.27 5.13 -15.40
C MET A 602 40.42 5.13 -14.37
N ASN A 603 40.12 4.94 -13.11
CA ASN A 603 41.10 4.92 -12.00
C ASN A 603 41.46 3.52 -11.52
N GLY A 604 41.29 2.49 -12.38
CA GLY A 604 41.73 1.12 -12.13
C GLY A 604 40.75 0.28 -11.30
N SER A 605 39.48 0.66 -11.25
CA SER A 605 38.39 -0.06 -10.56
C SER A 605 38.71 -0.33 -9.08
N LYS A 606 39.12 0.72 -8.38
CA LYS A 606 39.58 0.65 -6.97
C LYS A 606 38.44 0.43 -5.98
N ASP A 607 37.24 0.96 -6.28
CA ASP A 607 36.10 0.97 -5.38
C ASP A 607 35.00 -0.03 -5.79
N LEU A 608 34.98 -0.48 -7.07
CA LEU A 608 34.03 -1.47 -7.55
C LEU A 608 34.18 -2.79 -6.78
N ASN A 609 33.09 -3.27 -6.17
CA ASN A 609 33.06 -4.48 -5.36
C ASN A 609 34.05 -4.49 -4.18
N LYS A 610 34.46 -3.30 -3.71
CA LYS A 610 35.29 -3.14 -2.50
C LYS A 610 34.64 -3.79 -1.26
N TYR A 611 33.33 -3.76 -1.22
CA TYR A 611 32.53 -4.38 -0.17
C TYR A 611 31.53 -5.37 -0.78
N ARG A 612 31.24 -6.43 -0.05
CA ARG A 612 30.07 -7.27 -0.38
C ARG A 612 28.80 -6.55 0.05
N LEU A 613 27.79 -6.54 -0.80
CA LEU A 613 26.50 -5.91 -0.50
C LEU A 613 25.48 -6.91 0.01
N GLY A 614 24.52 -6.42 0.78
CA GLY A 614 23.37 -7.18 1.25
C GLY A 614 22.26 -6.25 1.74
N THR A 615 21.04 -6.77 1.84
CA THR A 615 19.88 -6.08 2.41
C THR A 615 19.71 -6.48 3.87
N LEU A 616 19.80 -5.54 4.79
CA LEU A 616 19.50 -5.71 6.21
C LEU A 616 18.00 -5.52 6.41
N THR A 617 17.32 -6.52 7.00
CA THR A 617 15.87 -6.53 7.15
C THR A 617 15.37 -5.58 8.25
N THR A 618 14.17 -5.05 8.07
CA THR A 618 13.47 -4.21 9.07
C THR A 618 13.44 -4.89 10.44
N GLY A 619 13.67 -4.11 11.51
CA GLY A 619 13.66 -4.62 12.88
C GLY A 619 14.96 -5.31 13.30
N SER A 620 15.95 -5.40 12.41
CA SER A 620 17.24 -6.04 12.75
C SER A 620 18.01 -5.26 13.80
N PRO A 621 18.53 -5.95 14.83
CA PRO A 621 19.38 -5.32 15.84
C PRO A 621 20.68 -4.78 15.25
N ILE A 622 21.05 -3.57 15.65
CA ILE A 622 22.34 -2.93 15.34
C ILE A 622 23.15 -2.81 16.62
N PHE A 623 24.42 -3.12 16.55
CA PHE A 623 25.37 -3.07 17.66
C PHE A 623 26.52 -2.11 17.30
N LYS A 624 26.82 -1.14 18.17
CA LYS A 624 28.01 -0.31 18.03
C LYS A 624 29.27 -1.09 18.40
N ASN A 625 29.13 -1.96 19.40
CA ASN A 625 30.14 -2.83 19.91
C ASN A 625 29.49 -4.16 20.32
N LEU A 626 30.08 -5.28 19.98
CA LEU A 626 29.51 -6.61 20.27
C LEU A 626 29.53 -6.94 21.78
N ALA A 627 30.39 -6.23 22.60
CA ALA A 627 30.44 -6.41 24.04
C ALA A 627 29.36 -5.62 24.81
N GLU A 628 28.81 -4.55 24.24
CA GLU A 628 27.90 -3.61 24.93
C GLU A 628 26.40 -3.88 24.67
N GLY A 629 26.10 -4.89 23.86
CA GLY A 629 24.72 -5.24 23.51
C GLY A 629 24.12 -4.37 22.39
N GLN A 630 22.81 -4.55 22.17
CA GLN A 630 22.08 -3.87 21.11
C GLN A 630 21.94 -2.37 21.38
N THR A 631 22.20 -1.54 20.37
CA THR A 631 22.12 -0.07 20.46
C THR A 631 20.99 0.54 19.63
N GLY A 632 20.34 -0.24 18.78
CA GLY A 632 19.22 0.20 17.95
C GLY A 632 18.68 -0.91 17.08
N THR A 633 17.68 -0.56 16.27
CA THR A 633 17.09 -1.44 15.25
C THR A 633 16.85 -0.68 13.95
N THR A 634 16.83 -1.37 12.83
CA THR A 634 16.44 -0.77 11.55
C THR A 634 14.94 -0.52 11.50
N SER A 635 14.52 0.66 11.05
CA SER A 635 13.11 1.00 10.85
C SER A 635 12.56 0.53 9.49
N ARG A 636 13.44 0.10 8.59
CA ARG A 636 13.15 -0.37 7.23
C ARG A 636 14.22 -1.30 6.72
N ASN A 637 14.00 -1.95 5.58
CA ASN A 637 15.06 -2.62 4.85
C ASN A 637 16.05 -1.58 4.33
N ILE A 638 17.36 -1.82 4.49
CA ILE A 638 18.43 -0.95 3.99
C ILE A 638 19.54 -1.77 3.35
N MET A 639 20.19 -1.19 2.34
CA MET A 639 21.41 -1.76 1.78
C MET A 639 22.57 -1.55 2.73
N VAL A 640 23.40 -2.56 2.88
CA VAL A 640 24.61 -2.53 3.71
C VAL A 640 25.85 -2.97 2.94
N ALA A 641 26.98 -2.35 3.25
CA ALA A 641 28.30 -2.71 2.73
C ALA A 641 29.06 -3.47 3.83
N ILE A 642 29.36 -4.74 3.58
CA ILE A 642 29.98 -5.66 4.53
C ILE A 642 31.49 -5.55 4.42
N LYS A 643 32.16 -5.16 5.51
CA LYS A 643 33.62 -5.07 5.62
C LYS A 643 34.24 -6.44 5.87
N ARG A 644 33.70 -7.20 6.82
CA ARG A 644 34.16 -8.55 7.18
C ARG A 644 33.11 -9.30 8.01
N THR A 645 33.32 -10.62 8.11
CA THR A 645 32.58 -11.51 8.99
C THR A 645 33.31 -11.66 10.32
N ILE A 646 32.57 -11.64 11.44
CA ILE A 646 33.10 -11.85 12.79
C ILE A 646 32.33 -13.03 13.40
N ASN A 647 33.05 -14.05 13.82
CA ASN A 647 32.47 -15.20 14.50
C ASN A 647 32.72 -15.07 16.01
N THR A 648 31.67 -15.19 16.79
CA THR A 648 31.68 -15.17 18.26
C THR A 648 30.98 -16.39 18.81
N PRO A 649 31.14 -16.72 20.10
CA PRO A 649 30.36 -17.80 20.73
C PRO A 649 28.82 -17.60 20.62
N GLN A 650 28.36 -16.35 20.46
CA GLN A 650 26.95 -15.95 20.33
C GLN A 650 26.45 -16.01 18.89
N GLY A 651 27.30 -16.34 17.92
CA GLY A 651 26.98 -16.47 16.49
C GLY A 651 27.84 -15.61 15.58
N SER A 652 27.49 -15.62 14.31
CA SER A 652 28.19 -14.85 13.26
C SER A 652 27.57 -13.47 13.09
N TYR A 653 28.44 -12.46 12.97
CA TYR A 653 28.09 -11.06 12.73
C TYR A 653 28.81 -10.53 11.50
N TYR A 654 28.21 -9.55 10.85
CA TYR A 654 28.88 -8.72 9.85
C TYR A 654 29.26 -7.37 10.47
N GLU A 655 30.52 -6.97 10.29
CA GLU A 655 30.93 -5.58 10.42
C GLU A 655 30.54 -4.86 9.13
N ILE A 656 29.71 -3.85 9.22
CA ILE A 656 29.21 -3.08 8.08
C ILE A 656 29.62 -1.62 8.16
N VAL A 657 29.65 -0.95 7.02
CA VAL A 657 29.76 0.52 6.96
C VAL A 657 28.53 1.12 7.65
N SER A 658 28.75 2.06 8.55
CA SER A 658 27.65 2.70 9.28
C SER A 658 27.06 3.87 8.49
N ASP A 659 25.73 3.97 8.42
CA ASP A 659 25.05 5.18 7.90
C ASP A 659 25.11 6.35 8.88
N ASN A 660 25.37 6.10 10.17
CA ASN A 660 25.67 7.16 11.13
C ASN A 660 27.15 7.51 11.06
N LYS A 661 27.48 8.75 10.67
CA LYS A 661 28.87 9.23 10.53
C LYS A 661 29.71 9.24 11.81
N GLU A 662 29.07 9.17 12.97
CA GLU A 662 29.81 9.10 14.25
C GLU A 662 30.53 7.77 14.44
N TYR A 663 30.10 6.73 13.71
CA TYR A 663 30.68 5.39 13.76
C TYR A 663 31.28 5.02 12.40
N ASN A 664 32.51 4.53 12.39
CA ASN A 664 33.10 4.00 11.14
C ASN A 664 32.52 2.64 10.76
N SER A 665 32.04 1.90 11.75
CA SER A 665 31.42 0.59 11.61
C SER A 665 30.37 0.37 12.67
N VAL A 666 29.40 -0.47 12.34
CA VAL A 666 28.46 -1.10 13.26
C VAL A 666 28.37 -2.58 12.94
N TYR A 667 27.78 -3.37 13.83
CA TYR A 667 27.69 -4.81 13.70
C TYR A 667 26.22 -5.23 13.61
N VAL A 668 25.95 -6.23 12.79
CA VAL A 668 24.62 -6.84 12.63
C VAL A 668 24.74 -8.35 12.60
N LYS A 669 23.71 -9.07 13.04
CA LYS A 669 23.72 -10.53 12.93
C LYS A 669 23.78 -10.93 11.45
N ALA A 670 24.63 -11.89 11.10
CA ALA A 670 24.79 -12.34 9.72
C ALA A 670 23.45 -12.89 9.13
N GLY A 671 22.67 -13.60 9.95
CA GLY A 671 21.36 -14.12 9.55
C GLY A 671 20.26 -13.06 9.31
N SER A 672 20.52 -11.78 9.66
CA SER A 672 19.60 -10.67 9.38
C SER A 672 19.90 -9.98 8.04
N VAL A 673 20.93 -10.41 7.33
CA VAL A 673 21.36 -9.81 6.05
C VAL A 673 21.17 -10.81 4.91
N ASN A 674 20.34 -10.43 3.95
CA ASN A 674 20.21 -11.13 2.68
C ASN A 674 21.29 -10.62 1.72
N LEU A 675 22.27 -11.49 1.41
CA LEU A 675 23.37 -11.12 0.50
C LEU A 675 22.84 -10.98 -0.93
N VAL A 676 23.31 -9.95 -1.64
CA VAL A 676 22.93 -9.71 -3.03
C VAL A 676 24.11 -9.87 -3.98
N ASN A 677 23.82 -10.22 -5.24
CA ASN A 677 24.81 -10.22 -6.31
C ASN A 677 24.92 -8.82 -6.89
N SER A 678 26.05 -8.17 -6.73
CA SER A 678 26.35 -6.85 -7.28
C SER A 678 27.36 -6.93 -8.42
N TYR A 679 27.20 -6.06 -9.43
CA TYR A 679 27.93 -6.07 -10.69
C TYR A 679 28.60 -4.72 -11.00
#